data_ec3255991c843595fedbac4d91a0517b
#
_entry.id   ec3255991c843595fedbac4d91a0517b
#
_cell.length_a   1.000
_cell.length_b   1.000
_cell.length_c   1.000
_cell.angle_alpha   90.00
_cell.angle_beta   90.00
_cell.angle_gamma   90.00
#
_symmetry.space_group_name_H-M   'P 1'
#
loop_
_entity.id
_entity.type
_entity.pdbx_description
1 polymer ?
#
loop_
_entity_poly.entity_id
_entity_poly.type
_entity_poly.pdbx_seq_one_letter_code
_entity_poly.pdbx_strand_id
1 'polypeptide(L)'
;MTAPYIPQFAAYRQWLKERLGLEFATYEEMRQWSVRDLDAFWQSIWDYFDLQSPTPHRAVLENRKMPGAVWFPGASVNYARQVLRHVAAADAAGMSAIVSCGEDGILKETSWPELRRNVAALATHLKAQGVGPGDRVVAYLPNIPETIIAFLATASIGAIWSVCAPDMAAPAVIDRFKQIAPKVLIACDSVVYAGRRHDRNAVVNELRRSLPTVAHFILHGERAGGAEHLLSNILSADGPEIDSFAPTWLPFDHPLWIVYSSGTTGLPKPIVHSHGGVMIVALPLNVLHNDIGCSYQPNSLGERYHWYSSTGWIMWNCQIAGLLNGTTCCIFDGSPGGSKDKPDWTTLWRFVANAKVTFFGAGAAFFANCTKAEIDLTSAGDLSHLRALGSTGSPLSADTQTWFTEHFAALAPITKNLVHANMRWSNMSGGTDFAGAFIGANPELPQISGAMQCRLLGCAVEAFDEQGHARIEEVGELVCTEPLPSMPLRFWNDDGDARYRASYFETYPDNFDGSGRGAVWRHGDWLKVGTDGTCVIYGRSDATINRHGLRMGTSELYSAIEALPEILDSMVVDLEYLGRESYMPLFVVLRDGAALDEAMKKRINGAIEAGLSRRFLPNEIIAAPQIPRTLSGKKQELPIKKLLLGHPLEKVINKDAMANPECLHWYLEFASRFSSSTNGVGAN
;
A
#
# COMPACT_ATOMS: atom_id res chain seq x y z
N MET A 1 39.11 -4.51 0.37
CA MET A 1 38.22 -4.25 1.50
C MET A 1 37.11 -3.37 0.94
N THR A 2 35.89 -3.89 0.81
CA THR A 2 34.71 -3.07 0.50
C THR A 2 34.53 -2.05 1.62
N ALA A 3 34.27 -0.79 1.26
CA ALA A 3 33.96 0.24 2.26
C ALA A 3 32.79 -0.25 3.17
N PRO A 4 32.83 0.07 4.46
CA PRO A 4 31.73 -0.32 5.36
C PRO A 4 30.43 0.31 4.86
N TYR A 5 29.33 -0.44 4.93
CA TYR A 5 28.00 0.06 4.61
C TYR A 5 27.63 1.21 5.54
N ILE A 6 27.16 2.30 4.96
CA ILE A 6 26.62 3.46 5.70
C ILE A 6 25.10 3.49 5.46
N PRO A 7 24.28 3.44 6.51
CA PRO A 7 22.84 3.60 6.37
C PRO A 7 22.48 4.88 5.61
N GLN A 8 21.49 4.80 4.74
CA GLN A 8 21.12 5.92 3.87
C GLN A 8 20.69 7.15 4.68
N PHE A 9 20.04 6.93 5.83
CA PHE A 9 19.66 8.01 6.73
C PHE A 9 20.89 8.73 7.31
N ALA A 10 21.92 7.99 7.71
CA ALA A 10 23.17 8.58 8.19
C ALA A 10 23.89 9.38 7.08
N ALA A 11 23.87 8.87 5.84
CA ALA A 11 24.43 9.60 4.68
C ALA A 11 23.69 10.92 4.45
N TYR A 12 22.37 10.94 4.54
CA TYR A 12 21.58 12.17 4.42
C TYR A 12 21.87 13.16 5.56
N ARG A 13 21.97 12.72 6.80
CA ARG A 13 22.36 13.57 7.94
C ARG A 13 23.72 14.21 7.74
N GLN A 14 24.69 13.43 7.25
CA GLN A 14 26.01 13.95 6.94
C GLN A 14 25.95 14.99 5.83
N TRP A 15 25.18 14.75 4.78
CA TRP A 15 24.96 15.70 3.70
C TRP A 15 24.32 17.02 4.19
N LEU A 16 23.30 16.95 5.09
CA LEU A 16 22.69 18.14 5.71
C LEU A 16 23.73 18.98 6.47
N LYS A 17 24.58 18.31 7.24
CA LYS A 17 25.67 18.99 7.98
C LYS A 17 26.64 19.67 7.03
N GLU A 18 27.12 18.97 6.00
CA GLU A 18 28.13 19.47 5.06
C GLU A 18 27.60 20.58 4.14
N ARG A 19 26.37 20.46 3.68
CA ARG A 19 25.79 21.37 2.68
C ARG A 19 25.00 22.53 3.28
N LEU A 20 24.31 22.29 4.39
CA LEU A 20 23.39 23.25 5.00
C LEU A 20 23.82 23.68 6.39
N GLY A 21 24.85 23.06 6.98
CA GLY A 21 25.28 23.33 8.34
C GLY A 21 24.29 22.89 9.42
N LEU A 22 23.34 21.98 9.06
CA LEU A 22 22.31 21.49 9.97
C LEU A 22 22.79 20.25 10.71
N GLU A 23 22.75 20.29 12.02
CA GLU A 23 23.03 19.15 12.90
C GLU A 23 21.85 18.94 13.87
N PHE A 24 21.49 17.68 14.06
CA PHE A 24 20.41 17.27 14.95
C PHE A 24 20.94 16.22 15.93
N ALA A 25 20.72 16.44 17.23
CA ALA A 25 21.17 15.50 18.26
C ALA A 25 20.30 14.21 18.27
N THR A 26 19.02 14.33 17.90
CA THR A 26 18.07 13.22 17.90
C THR A 26 17.26 13.18 16.62
N TYR A 27 16.68 12.02 16.33
CA TYR A 27 15.71 11.87 15.24
C TYR A 27 14.51 12.83 15.42
N GLU A 28 13.99 12.97 16.64
CA GLU A 28 12.83 13.80 16.90
C GLU A 28 13.11 15.30 16.65
N GLU A 29 14.30 15.80 16.97
CA GLU A 29 14.70 17.17 16.59
C GLU A 29 14.69 17.37 15.08
N MET A 30 15.25 16.40 14.33
CA MET A 30 15.24 16.44 12.87
C MET A 30 13.82 16.35 12.31
N ARG A 31 12.98 15.48 12.87
CA ARG A 31 11.56 15.37 12.48
C ARG A 31 10.82 16.68 12.75
N GLN A 32 11.02 17.30 13.91
CA GLN A 32 10.40 18.58 14.22
C GLN A 32 10.84 19.69 13.26
N TRP A 33 12.12 19.74 12.89
CA TRP A 33 12.57 20.65 11.83
C TRP A 33 11.84 20.37 10.53
N SER A 34 11.76 19.13 10.10
CA SER A 34 11.16 18.74 8.82
C SER A 34 9.67 19.10 8.66
N VAL A 35 8.94 19.27 9.77
CA VAL A 35 7.52 19.64 9.75
C VAL A 35 7.27 21.12 10.09
N ARG A 36 8.21 21.79 10.74
CA ARG A 36 8.11 23.24 11.02
C ARG A 36 8.55 24.07 9.82
N ASP A 37 9.66 23.67 9.20
CA ASP A 37 10.23 24.32 8.03
C ASP A 37 10.10 23.43 6.81
N LEU A 38 8.88 23.35 6.29
CA LEU A 38 8.55 22.52 5.12
C LEU A 38 9.35 22.96 3.89
N ASP A 39 9.60 24.25 3.71
CA ASP A 39 10.36 24.78 2.57
C ASP A 39 11.80 24.27 2.62
N ALA A 40 12.49 24.43 3.75
CA ALA A 40 13.88 23.97 3.89
C ALA A 40 13.97 22.44 3.77
N PHE A 41 13.03 21.69 4.38
CA PHE A 41 13.05 20.23 4.33
C PHE A 41 12.85 19.72 2.90
N TRP A 42 11.76 20.12 2.23
CA TRP A 42 11.47 19.60 0.88
C TRP A 42 12.45 20.11 -0.18
N GLN A 43 13.05 21.32 0.02
CA GLN A 43 14.19 21.74 -0.79
C GLN A 43 15.38 20.82 -0.59
N SER A 44 15.70 20.45 0.65
CA SER A 44 16.82 19.55 0.93
C SER A 44 16.62 18.16 0.31
N ILE A 45 15.38 17.66 0.27
CA ILE A 45 15.04 16.40 -0.42
C ILE A 45 15.23 16.54 -1.94
N TRP A 46 14.76 17.65 -2.52
CA TRP A 46 15.00 17.96 -3.94
C TRP A 46 16.47 17.93 -4.30
N ASP A 47 17.29 18.60 -3.50
CA ASP A 47 18.73 18.75 -3.75
C ASP A 47 19.51 17.45 -3.49
N TYR A 48 19.19 16.74 -2.41
CA TYR A 48 19.85 15.48 -2.04
C TYR A 48 19.64 14.39 -3.09
N PHE A 49 18.42 14.25 -3.60
CA PHE A 49 18.10 13.29 -4.65
C PHE A 49 18.30 13.81 -6.07
N ASP A 50 18.82 15.02 -6.22
CA ASP A 50 19.10 15.65 -7.51
C ASP A 50 17.89 15.56 -8.44
N LEU A 51 16.73 16.02 -8.00
CA LEU A 51 15.55 16.10 -8.85
C LEU A 51 15.76 17.13 -9.94
N GLN A 52 15.67 16.68 -11.19
CA GLN A 52 15.97 17.54 -12.32
C GLN A 52 14.73 18.28 -12.83
N SER A 53 14.93 19.54 -13.14
CA SER A 53 13.94 20.38 -13.84
C SER A 53 14.67 21.32 -14.80
N PRO A 54 14.20 21.48 -16.05
CA PRO A 54 14.77 22.44 -16.99
C PRO A 54 14.41 23.88 -16.62
N THR A 55 13.41 24.06 -15.75
CA THR A 55 12.95 25.36 -15.27
C THR A 55 13.03 25.41 -13.75
N PRO A 56 13.56 26.47 -13.14
CA PRO A 56 13.59 26.59 -11.69
C PRO A 56 12.18 26.74 -11.12
N HIS A 57 11.95 26.18 -9.96
CA HIS A 57 10.75 26.53 -9.16
C HIS A 57 10.96 27.91 -8.53
N ARG A 58 9.86 28.66 -8.34
CA ARG A 58 9.90 30.01 -7.71
C ARG A 58 9.69 29.96 -6.19
N ALA A 59 9.17 28.86 -5.69
CA ALA A 59 8.97 28.56 -4.28
C ALA A 59 8.95 27.05 -4.08
N VAL A 60 9.20 26.56 -2.86
CA VAL A 60 8.95 25.16 -2.50
C VAL A 60 7.48 24.96 -2.20
N LEU A 61 6.90 25.81 -1.37
CA LEU A 61 5.48 25.81 -1.01
C LEU A 61 4.90 27.21 -1.15
N GLU A 62 4.14 27.47 -2.21
CA GLU A 62 3.53 28.78 -2.45
C GLU A 62 2.21 28.95 -1.69
N ASN A 63 1.42 27.90 -1.57
CA ASN A 63 0.19 27.89 -0.81
C ASN A 63 0.20 26.73 0.19
N ARG A 64 0.12 27.07 1.49
CA ARG A 64 0.18 26.10 2.61
C ARG A 64 -1.20 25.57 3.03
N LYS A 65 -2.28 25.98 2.38
CA LYS A 65 -3.64 25.57 2.77
C LYS A 65 -3.93 24.13 2.35
N MET A 66 -4.68 23.43 3.18
CA MET A 66 -5.25 22.11 2.89
C MET A 66 -6.78 22.19 2.80
N PRO A 67 -7.41 21.65 1.73
CA PRO A 67 -6.79 21.26 0.46
C PRO A 67 -6.35 22.47 -0.36
N GLY A 68 -5.43 22.25 -1.33
CA GLY A 68 -5.01 23.29 -2.27
C GLY A 68 -3.58 23.78 -2.09
N ALA A 69 -2.73 23.03 -1.36
CA ALA A 69 -1.30 23.31 -1.28
C ALA A 69 -0.64 23.26 -2.67
N VAL A 70 0.24 24.22 -2.95
CA VAL A 70 0.93 24.35 -4.25
C VAL A 70 2.42 24.15 -4.05
N TRP A 71 2.93 23.03 -4.53
CA TRP A 71 4.30 22.60 -4.37
C TRP A 71 5.14 22.87 -5.62
N PHE A 72 6.36 23.37 -5.47
CA PHE A 72 7.38 23.58 -6.50
C PHE A 72 6.83 24.27 -7.78
N PRO A 73 6.06 25.34 -7.66
CA PRO A 73 5.46 26.01 -8.81
C PRO A 73 6.53 26.53 -9.79
N GLY A 74 6.36 26.22 -11.05
CA GLY A 74 7.31 26.53 -12.13
C GLY A 74 8.29 25.40 -12.47
N ALA A 75 8.49 24.44 -11.59
CA ALA A 75 9.28 23.25 -11.90
C ALA A 75 8.57 22.36 -12.92
N SER A 76 9.37 21.73 -13.77
CA SER A 76 8.93 20.71 -14.72
C SER A 76 9.65 19.40 -14.45
N VAL A 77 8.89 18.32 -14.25
CA VAL A 77 9.41 17.00 -13.88
C VAL A 77 8.79 15.90 -14.73
N ASN A 78 9.30 14.68 -14.63
CA ASN A 78 8.62 13.49 -15.15
C ASN A 78 9.13 12.24 -14.42
N TYR A 79 8.22 11.43 -13.89
CA TYR A 79 8.52 10.20 -13.17
C TYR A 79 9.41 9.23 -13.98
N ALA A 80 9.03 8.96 -15.23
CA ALA A 80 9.81 8.07 -16.09
C ALA A 80 11.21 8.63 -16.42
N ARG A 81 11.36 9.96 -16.51
CA ARG A 81 12.67 10.60 -16.71
C ARG A 81 13.59 10.38 -15.50
N GLN A 82 13.04 10.53 -14.30
CA GLN A 82 13.79 10.26 -13.06
C GLN A 82 14.23 8.80 -12.97
N VAL A 83 13.39 7.85 -13.37
CA VAL A 83 13.76 6.42 -13.47
C VAL A 83 14.83 6.19 -14.51
N LEU A 84 14.63 6.66 -15.74
CA LEU A 84 15.51 6.36 -16.88
C LEU A 84 16.87 7.05 -16.83
N ARG A 85 17.07 8.02 -15.92
CA ARG A 85 18.40 8.64 -15.71
C ARG A 85 19.45 7.65 -15.23
N HIS A 86 19.04 6.55 -14.62
CA HIS A 86 19.93 5.53 -14.05
C HIS A 86 20.47 4.54 -15.08
N VAL A 87 19.93 4.52 -16.31
CA VAL A 87 20.23 3.51 -17.34
C VAL A 87 21.75 3.32 -17.57
N ALA A 88 22.47 4.39 -17.85
CA ALA A 88 23.90 4.28 -18.21
C ALA A 88 24.75 3.79 -17.03
N ALA A 89 24.52 4.32 -15.82
CA ALA A 89 25.33 3.98 -14.66
C ALA A 89 25.03 2.56 -14.16
N ALA A 90 23.77 2.16 -14.16
CA ALA A 90 23.37 0.83 -13.72
C ALA A 90 23.79 -0.27 -14.72
N ASP A 91 23.72 0.00 -16.02
CA ASP A 91 24.22 -0.89 -17.06
C ASP A 91 25.73 -1.09 -16.96
N ALA A 92 26.48 0.00 -16.81
CA ALA A 92 27.94 -0.06 -16.60
C ALA A 92 28.32 -0.85 -15.34
N ALA A 93 27.46 -0.88 -14.32
CA ALA A 93 27.65 -1.67 -13.11
C ALA A 93 27.13 -3.12 -13.23
N GLY A 94 26.51 -3.49 -14.36
CA GLY A 94 25.92 -4.82 -14.59
C GLY A 94 24.69 -5.10 -13.72
N MET A 95 23.96 -4.05 -13.31
CA MET A 95 22.76 -4.20 -12.49
C MET A 95 21.51 -4.28 -13.36
N SER A 96 20.58 -5.20 -12.99
CA SER A 96 19.28 -5.32 -13.64
C SER A 96 18.32 -4.26 -13.13
N ALA A 97 17.41 -3.79 -13.98
CA ALA A 97 16.32 -2.90 -13.56
C ALA A 97 15.20 -3.70 -12.85
N ILE A 98 14.84 -4.84 -13.45
CA ILE A 98 13.76 -5.70 -12.93
C ILE A 98 14.25 -7.14 -12.87
N VAL A 99 13.95 -7.82 -11.77
CA VAL A 99 14.04 -9.27 -11.62
C VAL A 99 12.64 -9.80 -11.40
N SER A 100 12.15 -10.63 -12.29
CA SER A 100 10.77 -11.15 -12.24
C SER A 100 10.75 -12.66 -12.13
N CYS A 101 9.72 -13.18 -11.47
CA CYS A 101 9.46 -14.60 -11.34
C CYS A 101 7.95 -14.86 -11.34
N GLY A 102 7.52 -15.90 -11.98
CA GLY A 102 6.18 -16.46 -11.85
C GLY A 102 6.15 -17.67 -10.92
N GLU A 103 5.01 -18.37 -10.90
CA GLU A 103 4.85 -19.61 -10.13
C GLU A 103 5.68 -20.80 -10.69
N ASP A 104 6.24 -20.66 -11.89
CA ASP A 104 7.19 -21.60 -12.49
C ASP A 104 8.57 -21.58 -11.80
N GLY A 105 8.84 -20.59 -10.94
CA GLY A 105 10.10 -20.41 -10.24
C GLY A 105 11.26 -19.95 -11.10
N ILE A 106 11.01 -19.60 -12.37
CA ILE A 106 12.06 -19.18 -13.32
C ILE A 106 12.28 -17.68 -13.18
N LEU A 107 13.50 -17.29 -12.77
CA LEU A 107 13.90 -15.90 -12.75
C LEU A 107 14.18 -15.38 -14.16
N LYS A 108 13.67 -14.18 -14.43
CA LYS A 108 13.96 -13.41 -15.63
C LYS A 108 14.47 -12.04 -15.22
N GLU A 109 15.52 -11.57 -15.87
CA GLU A 109 16.09 -10.26 -15.62
C GLU A 109 15.86 -9.35 -16.82
N THR A 110 15.41 -8.12 -16.56
CA THR A 110 15.29 -7.05 -17.56
C THR A 110 16.40 -6.04 -17.26
N SER A 111 17.30 -5.83 -18.20
CA SER A 111 18.37 -4.84 -18.07
C SER A 111 17.82 -3.40 -18.14
N TRP A 112 18.57 -2.42 -17.65
CA TRP A 112 18.20 -1.01 -17.73
C TRP A 112 18.08 -0.51 -19.18
N PRO A 113 19.00 -0.87 -20.13
CA PRO A 113 18.83 -0.54 -21.54
C PRO A 113 17.57 -1.16 -22.16
N GLU A 114 17.26 -2.42 -21.82
CA GLU A 114 16.05 -3.10 -22.28
C GLU A 114 14.78 -2.42 -21.75
N LEU A 115 14.75 -2.07 -20.45
CA LEU A 115 13.65 -1.31 -19.86
C LEU A 115 13.43 0.00 -20.63
N ARG A 116 14.52 0.78 -20.86
CA ARG A 116 14.44 2.05 -21.61
C ARG A 116 13.89 1.84 -23.00
N ARG A 117 14.40 0.84 -23.74
CA ARG A 117 13.97 0.56 -25.11
C ARG A 117 12.49 0.19 -25.17
N ASN A 118 12.04 -0.68 -24.27
CA ASN A 118 10.65 -1.13 -24.22
C ASN A 118 9.71 0.01 -23.83
N VAL A 119 10.09 0.84 -22.88
CA VAL A 119 9.35 2.07 -22.52
C VAL A 119 9.25 3.02 -23.71
N ALA A 120 10.33 3.24 -24.43
CA ALA A 120 10.37 4.10 -25.61
C ALA A 120 9.51 3.55 -26.75
N ALA A 121 9.55 2.24 -27.01
CA ALA A 121 8.75 1.58 -28.06
C ALA A 121 7.24 1.74 -27.79
N LEU A 122 6.79 1.44 -26.58
CA LEU A 122 5.37 1.59 -26.23
C LEU A 122 4.96 3.07 -26.19
N ALA A 123 5.77 3.97 -25.65
CA ALA A 123 5.51 5.40 -25.63
C ALA A 123 5.38 6.00 -27.04
N THR A 124 6.26 5.62 -27.95
CA THR A 124 6.21 6.01 -29.36
C THR A 124 4.94 5.49 -30.03
N HIS A 125 4.59 4.23 -29.79
CA HIS A 125 3.34 3.65 -30.29
C HIS A 125 2.12 4.42 -29.78
N LEU A 126 2.02 4.70 -28.47
CA LEU A 126 0.91 5.45 -27.88
C LEU A 126 0.81 6.87 -28.48
N LYS A 127 1.93 7.57 -28.68
CA LYS A 127 1.95 8.88 -29.36
C LYS A 127 1.47 8.79 -30.79
N ALA A 128 1.86 7.77 -31.54
CA ALA A 128 1.38 7.54 -32.91
C ALA A 128 -0.14 7.31 -32.97
N GLN A 129 -0.73 6.74 -31.91
CA GLN A 129 -2.18 6.62 -31.74
C GLN A 129 -2.84 7.90 -31.18
N GLY A 130 -2.13 9.02 -31.13
CA GLY A 130 -2.64 10.29 -30.67
C GLY A 130 -2.87 10.38 -29.16
N VAL A 131 -2.23 9.52 -28.36
CA VAL A 131 -2.26 9.60 -26.90
C VAL A 131 -1.26 10.65 -26.42
N GLY A 132 -1.69 11.54 -25.55
CA GLY A 132 -0.88 12.65 -25.05
C GLY A 132 -1.20 13.04 -23.61
N PRO A 133 -0.65 14.19 -23.16
CA PRO A 133 -0.83 14.66 -21.79
C PRO A 133 -2.31 14.75 -21.40
N GLY A 134 -2.64 14.18 -20.24
CA GLY A 134 -4.00 14.17 -19.71
C GLY A 134 -4.92 13.07 -20.26
N ASP A 135 -4.55 12.32 -21.31
CA ASP A 135 -5.28 11.12 -21.73
C ASP A 135 -5.11 9.99 -20.70
N ARG A 136 -6.14 9.19 -20.50
CA ARG A 136 -6.10 8.05 -19.54
C ARG A 136 -5.79 6.76 -20.27
N VAL A 137 -4.73 6.09 -19.81
CA VAL A 137 -4.36 4.74 -20.21
C VAL A 137 -4.64 3.81 -19.03
N VAL A 138 -5.54 2.87 -19.22
CA VAL A 138 -5.89 1.91 -18.18
C VAL A 138 -5.35 0.52 -18.50
N ALA A 139 -5.02 -0.23 -17.46
CA ALA A 139 -4.51 -1.58 -17.58
C ALA A 139 -5.26 -2.58 -16.70
N TYR A 140 -5.46 -3.77 -17.26
CA TYR A 140 -5.92 -4.98 -16.56
C TYR A 140 -4.82 -6.02 -16.69
N LEU A 141 -3.78 -5.86 -15.85
CA LEU A 141 -2.50 -6.58 -15.96
C LEU A 141 -2.00 -7.08 -14.59
N PRO A 142 -1.36 -8.26 -14.54
CA PRO A 142 -0.73 -8.79 -13.33
C PRO A 142 0.61 -8.10 -13.03
N ASN A 143 1.31 -8.56 -11.97
CA ASN A 143 2.58 -7.98 -11.54
C ASN A 143 3.77 -8.53 -12.35
N ILE A 144 3.89 -8.08 -13.60
CA ILE A 144 4.89 -8.48 -14.58
C ILE A 144 5.69 -7.26 -15.10
N PRO A 145 6.87 -7.47 -15.72
CA PRO A 145 7.66 -6.38 -16.29
C PRO A 145 6.90 -5.50 -17.27
N GLU A 146 6.04 -6.07 -18.08
CA GLU A 146 5.23 -5.37 -19.08
C GLU A 146 4.28 -4.34 -18.43
N THR A 147 3.80 -4.60 -17.21
CA THR A 147 2.97 -3.64 -16.46
C THR A 147 3.79 -2.42 -16.02
N ILE A 148 5.03 -2.62 -15.59
CA ILE A 148 5.96 -1.54 -15.25
C ILE A 148 6.32 -0.74 -16.49
N ILE A 149 6.61 -1.41 -17.60
CA ILE A 149 6.89 -0.79 -18.91
C ILE A 149 5.69 0.07 -19.35
N ALA A 150 4.47 -0.47 -19.26
CA ALA A 150 3.26 0.24 -19.64
C ALA A 150 3.00 1.49 -18.78
N PHE A 151 3.22 1.38 -17.48
CA PHE A 151 3.17 2.54 -16.58
C PHE A 151 4.20 3.61 -16.96
N LEU A 152 5.47 3.23 -17.11
CA LEU A 152 6.54 4.19 -17.43
C LEU A 152 6.36 4.81 -18.82
N ALA A 153 5.89 4.04 -19.81
CA ALA A 153 5.58 4.55 -21.14
C ALA A 153 4.45 5.58 -21.11
N THR A 154 3.38 5.28 -20.35
CA THR A 154 2.25 6.21 -20.13
C THR A 154 2.70 7.50 -19.45
N ALA A 155 3.44 7.38 -18.34
CA ALA A 155 3.96 8.51 -17.59
C ALA A 155 4.94 9.36 -18.42
N SER A 156 5.74 8.73 -19.29
CA SER A 156 6.74 9.41 -20.09
C SER A 156 6.18 10.42 -21.10
N ILE A 157 4.95 10.21 -21.55
CA ILE A 157 4.22 11.10 -22.49
C ILE A 157 3.21 12.03 -21.81
N GLY A 158 3.14 12.00 -20.48
CA GLY A 158 2.20 12.81 -19.70
C GLY A 158 0.76 12.27 -19.69
N ALA A 159 0.52 11.07 -20.20
CA ALA A 159 -0.75 10.39 -20.04
C ALA A 159 -0.91 9.88 -18.60
N ILE A 160 -2.15 9.70 -18.18
CA ILE A 160 -2.50 9.34 -16.80
C ILE A 160 -2.72 7.85 -16.71
N TRP A 161 -1.98 7.19 -15.82
CA TRP A 161 -2.04 5.76 -15.60
C TRP A 161 -3.15 5.35 -14.63
N SER A 162 -3.78 4.22 -14.87
CA SER A 162 -4.59 3.52 -13.86
C SER A 162 -4.57 2.02 -14.12
N VAL A 163 -4.52 1.21 -13.06
CA VAL A 163 -4.43 -0.24 -13.19
C VAL A 163 -5.37 -0.97 -12.23
N CYS A 164 -5.95 -2.05 -12.71
CA CYS A 164 -6.66 -3.05 -11.93
C CYS A 164 -6.00 -4.41 -12.12
N ALA A 165 -5.90 -5.16 -11.04
CA ALA A 165 -5.34 -6.51 -11.08
C ALA A 165 -6.33 -7.52 -11.72
N PRO A 166 -5.83 -8.57 -12.40
CA PRO A 166 -6.68 -9.54 -13.08
C PRO A 166 -7.47 -10.50 -12.18
N ASP A 167 -7.28 -10.43 -10.89
CA ASP A 167 -8.12 -11.11 -9.88
C ASP A 167 -9.46 -10.38 -9.65
N MET A 168 -9.56 -9.11 -10.08
CA MET A 168 -10.80 -8.34 -10.01
C MET A 168 -11.78 -8.77 -11.11
N ALA A 169 -13.05 -8.95 -10.72
CA ALA A 169 -14.15 -9.23 -11.65
C ALA A 169 -14.48 -8.00 -12.53
N ALA A 170 -15.09 -8.26 -13.70
CA ALA A 170 -15.40 -7.21 -14.67
C ALA A 170 -16.21 -6.02 -14.10
N PRO A 171 -17.28 -6.21 -13.31
CA PRO A 171 -18.04 -5.09 -12.75
C PRO A 171 -17.18 -4.16 -11.89
N ALA A 172 -16.32 -4.72 -11.03
CA ALA A 172 -15.42 -3.94 -10.17
C ALA A 172 -14.41 -3.11 -10.97
N VAL A 173 -13.92 -3.64 -12.08
CA VAL A 173 -13.01 -2.94 -12.99
C VAL A 173 -13.76 -1.85 -13.78
N ILE A 174 -14.96 -2.17 -14.26
CA ILE A 174 -15.83 -1.22 -14.99
C ILE A 174 -16.18 -0.03 -14.11
N ASP A 175 -16.57 -0.27 -12.85
CA ASP A 175 -16.90 0.78 -11.88
C ASP A 175 -15.75 1.77 -11.65
N ARG A 176 -14.53 1.32 -11.80
CA ARG A 176 -13.34 2.17 -11.70
C ARG A 176 -13.06 2.89 -13.01
N PHE A 177 -12.88 2.14 -14.07
CA PHE A 177 -12.40 2.70 -15.35
C PHE A 177 -13.43 3.58 -16.03
N LYS A 178 -14.72 3.27 -15.91
CA LYS A 178 -15.78 4.10 -16.48
C LYS A 178 -15.81 5.52 -15.93
N GLN A 179 -15.43 5.69 -14.64
CA GLN A 179 -15.38 7.02 -14.00
C GLN A 179 -14.37 7.95 -14.67
N ILE A 180 -13.30 7.40 -15.25
CA ILE A 180 -12.17 8.17 -15.76
C ILE A 180 -12.13 8.26 -17.29
N ALA A 181 -13.11 7.67 -18.00
CA ALA A 181 -13.24 7.70 -19.45
C ALA A 181 -11.92 7.42 -20.19
N PRO A 182 -11.35 6.21 -20.11
CA PRO A 182 -10.04 5.88 -20.66
C PRO A 182 -10.05 5.89 -22.19
N LYS A 183 -8.91 6.29 -22.79
CA LYS A 183 -8.68 6.28 -24.23
C LYS A 183 -8.02 4.98 -24.70
N VAL A 184 -7.21 4.37 -23.85
CA VAL A 184 -6.48 3.13 -24.14
C VAL A 184 -6.77 2.10 -23.05
N LEU A 185 -6.98 0.86 -23.45
CA LEU A 185 -7.03 -0.32 -22.57
C LEU A 185 -5.90 -1.27 -22.94
N ILE A 186 -5.04 -1.60 -21.96
CA ILE A 186 -4.04 -2.67 -22.07
C ILE A 186 -4.50 -3.81 -21.17
N ALA A 187 -4.66 -5.02 -21.70
CA ALA A 187 -5.17 -6.14 -20.90
C ALA A 187 -4.45 -7.46 -21.20
N CYS A 188 -4.45 -8.39 -20.24
CA CYS A 188 -3.97 -9.75 -20.45
C CYS A 188 -5.12 -10.72 -20.77
N ASP A 189 -4.84 -11.75 -21.59
CA ASP A 189 -5.81 -12.79 -21.92
C ASP A 189 -5.93 -13.86 -20.83
N SER A 190 -4.92 -14.01 -20.00
CA SER A 190 -4.86 -15.02 -18.95
C SER A 190 -3.84 -14.68 -17.87
N VAL A 191 -3.97 -15.32 -16.71
CA VAL A 191 -2.99 -15.27 -15.61
C VAL A 191 -2.81 -16.66 -15.01
N VAL A 192 -1.65 -16.89 -14.38
CA VAL A 192 -1.41 -18.10 -13.59
C VAL A 192 -1.48 -17.71 -12.10
N TYR A 193 -2.34 -18.38 -11.35
CA TYR A 193 -2.46 -18.15 -9.92
C TYR A 193 -2.84 -19.44 -9.18
N ALA A 194 -2.14 -19.72 -8.10
CA ALA A 194 -2.32 -20.92 -7.26
C ALA A 194 -2.22 -22.24 -8.06
N GLY A 195 -1.26 -22.31 -9.00
CA GLY A 195 -0.99 -23.46 -9.87
C GLY A 195 -1.96 -23.63 -11.03
N ARG A 196 -2.85 -22.67 -11.28
CA ARG A 196 -3.87 -22.77 -12.33
C ARG A 196 -3.81 -21.59 -13.29
N ARG A 197 -4.01 -21.86 -14.58
CA ARG A 197 -4.21 -20.81 -15.59
C ARG A 197 -5.68 -20.38 -15.58
N HIS A 198 -5.90 -19.08 -15.41
CA HIS A 198 -7.21 -18.46 -15.45
C HIS A 198 -7.37 -17.65 -16.74
N ASP A 199 -8.30 -18.06 -17.60
CA ASP A 199 -8.68 -17.32 -18.78
C ASP A 199 -9.38 -16.02 -18.40
N ARG A 200 -8.99 -14.89 -19.03
CA ARG A 200 -9.55 -13.55 -18.80
C ARG A 200 -10.26 -12.98 -20.03
N ASN A 201 -10.33 -13.73 -21.13
CA ASN A 201 -10.94 -13.26 -22.38
C ASN A 201 -12.39 -12.78 -22.20
N ALA A 202 -13.19 -13.48 -21.39
CA ALA A 202 -14.57 -13.08 -21.12
C ALA A 202 -14.62 -11.71 -20.43
N VAL A 203 -13.79 -11.49 -19.39
CA VAL A 203 -13.67 -10.21 -18.66
C VAL A 203 -13.19 -9.10 -19.60
N VAL A 204 -12.13 -9.35 -20.38
CA VAL A 204 -11.58 -8.37 -21.31
C VAL A 204 -12.61 -7.96 -22.38
N ASN A 205 -13.36 -8.91 -22.91
CA ASN A 205 -14.42 -8.61 -23.87
C ASN A 205 -15.56 -7.79 -23.24
N GLU A 206 -15.89 -8.02 -22.00
CA GLU A 206 -16.87 -7.22 -21.26
C GLU A 206 -16.35 -5.81 -21.00
N LEU A 207 -15.08 -5.65 -20.58
CA LEU A 207 -14.44 -4.33 -20.41
C LEU A 207 -14.49 -3.52 -21.71
N ARG A 208 -14.13 -4.11 -22.85
CA ARG A 208 -14.17 -3.46 -24.17
C ARG A 208 -15.56 -2.96 -24.54
N ARG A 209 -16.60 -3.77 -24.26
CA ARG A 209 -18.00 -3.37 -24.54
C ARG A 209 -18.49 -2.28 -23.59
N SER A 210 -18.04 -2.28 -22.35
CA SER A 210 -18.54 -1.40 -21.29
C SER A 210 -17.79 -0.07 -21.18
N LEU A 211 -16.65 0.07 -21.88
CA LEU A 211 -15.80 1.28 -21.89
C LEU A 211 -15.81 1.93 -23.29
N PRO A 212 -16.88 2.64 -23.68
CA PRO A 212 -17.05 3.16 -25.04
C PRO A 212 -16.04 4.25 -25.43
N THR A 213 -15.30 4.81 -24.47
CA THR A 213 -14.26 5.82 -24.71
C THR A 213 -12.92 5.21 -25.14
N VAL A 214 -12.75 3.89 -24.97
CA VAL A 214 -11.54 3.18 -25.39
C VAL A 214 -11.46 3.14 -26.91
N ALA A 215 -10.54 3.94 -27.45
CA ALA A 215 -10.27 3.98 -28.88
C ALA A 215 -9.22 2.95 -29.31
N HIS A 216 -8.32 2.56 -28.40
CA HIS A 216 -7.21 1.64 -28.71
C HIS A 216 -7.16 0.53 -27.67
N PHE A 217 -7.04 -0.71 -28.18
CA PHE A 217 -6.93 -1.92 -27.36
C PHE A 217 -5.62 -2.65 -27.65
N ILE A 218 -4.79 -2.84 -26.60
CA ILE A 218 -3.52 -3.55 -26.64
C ILE A 218 -3.64 -4.82 -25.79
N LEU A 219 -3.31 -5.98 -26.37
CA LEU A 219 -3.37 -7.26 -25.69
C LEU A 219 -1.97 -7.75 -25.32
N HIS A 220 -1.80 -8.14 -24.06
CA HIS A 220 -0.70 -8.97 -23.58
C HIS A 220 -1.19 -10.43 -23.57
N GLY A 221 -0.68 -11.26 -24.49
CA GLY A 221 -1.08 -12.65 -24.63
C GLY A 221 -0.75 -13.22 -26.00
N GLU A 222 -1.18 -14.46 -26.22
CA GLU A 222 -0.89 -15.22 -27.46
C GLU A 222 -2.02 -15.13 -28.50
N ARG A 223 -3.25 -14.86 -28.08
CA ARG A 223 -4.42 -14.86 -28.94
C ARG A 223 -4.86 -13.46 -29.34
N ALA A 224 -4.85 -13.21 -30.63
CA ALA A 224 -5.37 -11.95 -31.18
C ALA A 224 -6.91 -11.89 -31.14
N GLY A 225 -7.52 -12.02 -29.94
CA GLY A 225 -8.98 -11.99 -29.76
C GLY A 225 -9.61 -10.63 -30.08
N GLY A 226 -9.46 -10.15 -31.33
CA GLY A 226 -9.91 -8.84 -31.78
C GLY A 226 -9.08 -7.69 -31.26
N ALA A 227 -7.84 -7.94 -30.79
CA ALA A 227 -6.88 -6.90 -30.46
C ALA A 227 -6.37 -6.22 -31.72
N GLU A 228 -6.33 -4.88 -31.73
CA GLU A 228 -5.70 -4.13 -32.80
C GLU A 228 -4.19 -4.32 -32.79
N HIS A 229 -3.63 -4.48 -31.57
CA HIS A 229 -2.19 -4.58 -31.34
C HIS A 229 -1.86 -5.60 -30.25
N LEU A 230 -0.80 -6.40 -30.49
CA LEU A 230 -0.17 -7.23 -29.46
C LEU A 230 0.95 -6.44 -28.79
N LEU A 231 0.98 -6.45 -27.47
CA LEU A 231 2.01 -5.76 -26.69
C LEU A 231 3.42 -6.24 -27.05
N SER A 232 3.60 -7.55 -27.23
CA SER A 232 4.89 -8.14 -27.64
C SER A 232 5.41 -7.59 -28.97
N ASN A 233 4.53 -7.38 -29.95
CA ASN A 233 4.92 -6.81 -31.25
C ASN A 233 5.33 -5.33 -31.10
N ILE A 234 4.64 -4.58 -30.25
CA ILE A 234 5.00 -3.18 -29.97
C ILE A 234 6.38 -3.11 -29.29
N LEU A 235 6.63 -3.96 -28.30
CA LEU A 235 7.89 -3.96 -27.56
C LEU A 235 9.07 -4.45 -28.38
N SER A 236 8.85 -5.25 -29.43
CA SER A 236 9.89 -5.69 -30.38
C SER A 236 10.17 -4.70 -31.50
N ALA A 237 9.45 -3.58 -31.57
CA ALA A 237 9.71 -2.55 -32.57
C ALA A 237 11.04 -1.85 -32.33
N ASP A 238 11.72 -1.49 -33.44
CA ASP A 238 12.97 -0.73 -33.45
C ASP A 238 12.83 0.48 -34.37
N GLY A 239 13.71 1.45 -34.22
CA GLY A 239 13.77 2.59 -35.11
C GLY A 239 14.28 3.88 -34.43
N PRO A 240 14.66 4.89 -35.24
CA PRO A 240 15.33 6.10 -34.75
C PRO A 240 14.47 6.92 -33.77
N GLU A 241 13.13 6.81 -33.87
CA GLU A 241 12.20 7.47 -32.94
C GLU A 241 12.26 6.84 -31.54
N ILE A 242 12.49 5.53 -31.46
CA ILE A 242 12.66 4.78 -30.22
C ILE A 242 14.02 5.09 -29.61
N ASP A 243 15.07 5.11 -30.42
CA ASP A 243 16.44 5.40 -29.98
C ASP A 243 16.59 6.82 -29.43
N SER A 244 15.94 7.80 -30.08
CA SER A 244 15.97 9.21 -29.69
C SER A 244 14.89 9.61 -28.68
N PHE A 245 14.05 8.66 -28.25
CA PHE A 245 12.93 8.95 -27.35
C PHE A 245 13.42 9.50 -25.98
N ALA A 246 12.76 10.58 -25.55
CA ALA A 246 12.95 11.16 -24.23
C ALA A 246 11.58 11.50 -23.61
N PRO A 247 11.39 11.21 -22.30
CA PRO A 247 10.16 11.58 -21.60
C PRO A 247 9.91 13.09 -21.62
N THR A 248 8.65 13.49 -21.76
CA THR A 248 8.21 14.88 -21.83
C THR A 248 8.37 15.57 -20.47
N TRP A 249 8.83 16.81 -20.44
CA TRP A 249 8.80 17.63 -19.24
C TRP A 249 7.36 18.11 -18.95
N LEU A 250 6.91 17.97 -17.71
CA LEU A 250 5.55 18.21 -17.26
C LEU A 250 5.56 19.11 -16.02
N PRO A 251 4.56 19.95 -15.78
CA PRO A 251 4.42 20.67 -14.51
C PRO A 251 4.52 19.71 -13.31
N PHE A 252 5.05 20.20 -12.19
CA PHE A 252 5.21 19.39 -10.97
C PHE A 252 3.91 18.73 -10.52
N ASP A 253 2.79 19.45 -10.64
CA ASP A 253 1.43 19.01 -10.28
C ASP A 253 0.69 18.30 -11.42
N HIS A 254 1.36 17.95 -12.54
CA HIS A 254 0.73 17.18 -13.60
C HIS A 254 0.30 15.80 -13.11
N PRO A 255 -0.95 15.36 -13.38
CA PRO A 255 -1.45 14.04 -12.95
C PRO A 255 -0.59 12.88 -13.47
N LEU A 256 -0.16 12.01 -12.57
CA LEU A 256 0.62 10.80 -12.88
C LEU A 256 -0.29 9.58 -13.01
N TRP A 257 -1.09 9.34 -12.00
CA TRP A 257 -1.97 8.19 -11.93
C TRP A 257 -3.29 8.48 -11.22
N ILE A 258 -4.24 7.58 -11.47
CA ILE A 258 -5.49 7.49 -10.72
C ILE A 258 -5.52 6.12 -10.04
N VAL A 259 -5.56 6.13 -8.72
CA VAL A 259 -5.71 4.95 -7.87
C VAL A 259 -7.06 5.00 -7.15
N TYR A 260 -7.49 3.87 -6.59
CA TYR A 260 -8.82 3.78 -6.01
C TYR A 260 -8.77 3.33 -4.56
N SER A 261 -9.51 3.98 -3.69
CA SER A 261 -9.83 3.50 -2.35
C SER A 261 -11.32 3.20 -2.23
N SER A 262 -11.66 2.28 -1.32
CA SER A 262 -13.06 1.96 -1.03
C SER A 262 -13.76 3.20 -0.45
N GLY A 263 -14.83 3.64 -1.09
CA GLY A 263 -15.70 4.70 -0.56
C GLY A 263 -16.67 4.14 0.47
N THR A 264 -17.04 4.96 1.47
CA THR A 264 -18.10 4.62 2.43
C THR A 264 -19.50 4.64 1.81
N THR A 265 -19.64 5.14 0.59
CA THR A 265 -20.92 5.47 -0.07
C THR A 265 -21.15 4.75 -1.40
N GLY A 266 -20.44 3.66 -1.71
CA GLY A 266 -20.68 2.83 -2.89
C GLY A 266 -19.51 2.79 -3.88
N LEU A 267 -19.42 3.69 -4.87
CA LEU A 267 -18.36 3.64 -5.88
C LEU A 267 -16.97 3.98 -5.30
N PRO A 268 -15.91 3.30 -5.76
CA PRO A 268 -14.53 3.62 -5.36
C PRO A 268 -14.16 5.07 -5.68
N LYS A 269 -13.41 5.71 -4.78
CA LYS A 269 -12.92 7.08 -4.96
C LYS A 269 -11.77 7.09 -5.98
N PRO A 270 -11.87 7.78 -7.11
CA PRO A 270 -10.78 7.89 -8.10
C PRO A 270 -9.81 9.02 -7.71
N ILE A 271 -8.74 8.66 -7.04
CA ILE A 271 -7.77 9.57 -6.41
C ILE A 271 -6.66 9.91 -7.39
N VAL A 272 -6.44 11.19 -7.65
CA VAL A 272 -5.44 11.70 -8.59
C VAL A 272 -4.20 12.18 -7.86
N HIS A 273 -3.02 11.62 -8.17
CA HIS A 273 -1.74 12.08 -7.65
C HIS A 273 -0.84 12.63 -8.76
N SER A 274 0.04 13.56 -8.40
CA SER A 274 0.95 14.23 -9.34
C SER A 274 2.28 13.52 -9.51
N HIS A 275 2.97 13.79 -10.63
CA HIS A 275 4.34 13.33 -10.87
C HIS A 275 5.29 13.79 -9.78
N GLY A 276 5.34 15.08 -9.53
CA GLY A 276 6.28 15.67 -8.58
C GLY A 276 6.00 15.26 -7.14
N GLY A 277 4.72 15.32 -6.73
CA GLY A 277 4.32 14.96 -5.37
C GLY A 277 4.65 13.53 -4.99
N VAL A 278 4.39 12.58 -5.91
CA VAL A 278 4.73 11.17 -5.68
C VAL A 278 6.23 10.97 -5.62
N MET A 279 7.01 11.53 -6.56
CA MET A 279 8.46 11.33 -6.60
C MET A 279 9.13 11.83 -5.32
N ILE A 280 8.82 13.06 -4.91
CA ILE A 280 9.52 13.70 -3.79
C ILE A 280 9.19 13.06 -2.43
N VAL A 281 8.03 12.40 -2.30
CA VAL A 281 7.64 11.68 -1.09
C VAL A 281 8.14 10.23 -1.10
N ALA A 282 8.12 9.57 -2.26
CA ALA A 282 8.57 8.18 -2.37
C ALA A 282 10.07 8.00 -2.16
N LEU A 283 10.89 8.96 -2.57
CA LEU A 283 12.35 8.91 -2.41
C LEU A 283 12.78 8.84 -0.94
N PRO A 284 12.42 9.79 -0.05
CA PRO A 284 12.79 9.69 1.36
C PRO A 284 12.14 8.49 2.06
N LEU A 285 10.93 8.09 1.70
CA LEU A 285 10.29 6.91 2.26
C LEU A 285 11.12 5.65 1.99
N ASN A 286 11.49 5.41 0.73
CA ASN A 286 12.25 4.22 0.38
C ASN A 286 13.71 4.30 0.85
N VAL A 287 14.37 5.43 0.62
CA VAL A 287 15.81 5.54 0.85
C VAL A 287 16.12 5.83 2.32
N LEU A 288 15.49 6.84 2.92
CA LEU A 288 15.86 7.28 4.27
C LEU A 288 15.20 6.41 5.34
N HIS A 289 13.94 6.04 5.15
CA HIS A 289 13.17 5.31 6.14
C HIS A 289 13.27 3.79 5.99
N ASN A 290 13.13 3.28 4.78
CA ASN A 290 13.31 1.85 4.51
C ASN A 290 14.78 1.45 4.31
N ASP A 291 15.68 2.44 4.19
CA ASP A 291 17.12 2.23 3.98
C ASP A 291 17.41 1.43 2.70
N ILE A 292 16.64 1.70 1.64
CA ILE A 292 16.79 1.03 0.34
C ILE A 292 17.64 1.94 -0.57
N GLY A 293 18.91 1.61 -0.69
CA GLY A 293 19.87 2.40 -1.49
C GLY A 293 19.78 2.11 -2.98
N CYS A 294 20.58 2.87 -3.74
CA CYS A 294 20.80 2.64 -5.15
C CYS A 294 21.61 1.34 -5.38
N SER A 295 21.20 0.48 -6.31
CA SER A 295 21.84 -0.84 -6.52
C SER A 295 23.28 -0.77 -6.99
N TYR A 296 23.67 0.28 -7.73
CA TYR A 296 24.97 0.37 -8.39
C TYR A 296 25.96 1.36 -7.74
N GLN A 297 25.58 2.03 -6.66
CA GLN A 297 26.50 2.94 -5.96
C GLN A 297 27.55 2.17 -5.16
N PRO A 298 28.78 2.70 -4.99
CA PRO A 298 29.88 2.00 -4.32
C PRO A 298 29.61 1.62 -2.87
N ASN A 299 28.76 2.38 -2.19
CA ASN A 299 28.32 2.14 -0.81
C ASN A 299 27.04 1.31 -0.73
N SER A 300 26.58 0.77 -1.84
CA SER A 300 25.40 -0.08 -1.94
C SER A 300 25.73 -1.53 -1.57
N LEU A 301 24.74 -2.23 -1.09
CA LEU A 301 24.75 -3.70 -0.92
C LEU A 301 24.26 -4.42 -2.19
N GLY A 302 24.15 -3.75 -3.33
CA GLY A 302 23.51 -4.28 -4.52
C GLY A 302 22.01 -4.44 -4.31
N GLU A 303 21.37 -3.37 -3.87
CA GLU A 303 19.97 -3.40 -3.39
C GLU A 303 18.99 -4.02 -4.37
N ARG A 304 18.24 -5.00 -3.87
CA ARG A 304 17.18 -5.71 -4.56
C ARG A 304 15.90 -5.64 -3.72
N TYR A 305 14.96 -4.82 -4.17
CA TYR A 305 13.76 -4.49 -3.42
C TYR A 305 12.57 -5.31 -3.90
N HIS A 306 11.92 -5.99 -2.96
CA HIS A 306 10.68 -6.71 -3.20
C HIS A 306 9.61 -6.32 -2.19
N TRP A 307 8.41 -6.04 -2.69
CA TRP A 307 7.19 -5.97 -1.88
C TRP A 307 6.11 -6.82 -2.54
N TYR A 308 5.65 -7.86 -1.86
CA TYR A 308 4.57 -8.69 -2.40
C TYR A 308 3.27 -7.90 -2.45
N SER A 309 2.74 -7.66 -3.65
CA SER A 309 1.56 -6.84 -3.88
C SER A 309 0.86 -7.21 -5.18
N SER A 310 -0.45 -7.01 -5.24
CA SER A 310 -1.19 -6.96 -6.50
C SER A 310 -1.04 -5.58 -7.15
N THR A 311 -1.19 -5.49 -8.46
CA THR A 311 -1.11 -4.23 -9.22
C THR A 311 -2.20 -3.22 -8.86
N GLY A 312 -3.33 -3.68 -8.31
CA GLY A 312 -4.43 -2.86 -7.83
C GLY A 312 -4.24 -2.27 -6.43
N TRP A 313 -3.14 -2.57 -5.75
CA TRP A 313 -2.83 -2.05 -4.41
C TRP A 313 -1.69 -1.04 -4.46
N ILE A 314 -1.79 0.05 -3.67
CA ILE A 314 -0.78 1.13 -3.66
C ILE A 314 0.65 0.64 -3.34
N MET A 315 0.80 -0.52 -2.70
CA MET A 315 2.13 -1.08 -2.43
C MET A 315 2.86 -1.54 -3.69
N TRP A 316 2.15 -1.84 -4.78
CA TRP A 316 2.79 -2.00 -6.09
C TRP A 316 3.45 -0.69 -6.55
N ASN A 317 2.76 0.44 -6.41
CA ASN A 317 3.30 1.76 -6.74
C ASN A 317 4.51 2.10 -5.86
N CYS A 318 4.46 1.74 -4.56
CA CYS A 318 5.58 1.93 -3.63
C CYS A 318 6.79 1.06 -4.00
N GLN A 319 6.57 -0.20 -4.44
CA GLN A 319 7.62 -1.10 -4.89
C GLN A 319 8.34 -0.56 -6.12
N ILE A 320 7.60 -0.20 -7.16
CA ILE A 320 8.20 0.30 -8.41
C ILE A 320 8.87 1.67 -8.22
N ALA A 321 8.52 2.42 -7.18
CA ALA A 321 9.19 3.66 -6.83
C ALA A 321 10.67 3.46 -6.42
N GLY A 322 11.11 2.25 -6.12
CA GLY A 322 12.53 1.93 -5.98
C GLY A 322 13.35 2.27 -7.22
N LEU A 323 12.76 2.15 -8.42
CA LEU A 323 13.41 2.52 -9.69
C LEU A 323 13.76 4.02 -9.76
N LEU A 324 13.07 4.90 -9.01
CA LEU A 324 13.39 6.34 -8.94
C LEU A 324 14.78 6.61 -8.39
N ASN A 325 15.29 5.71 -7.57
CA ASN A 325 16.63 5.78 -6.97
C ASN A 325 17.64 4.81 -7.60
N GLY A 326 17.30 4.17 -8.72
CA GLY A 326 18.18 3.19 -9.37
C GLY A 326 18.28 1.85 -8.63
N THR A 327 17.27 1.48 -7.86
CA THR A 327 17.19 0.21 -7.15
C THR A 327 16.63 -0.88 -8.06
N THR A 328 17.18 -2.09 -8.02
CA THR A 328 16.64 -3.25 -8.74
C THR A 328 15.29 -3.64 -8.16
N CYS A 329 14.24 -3.62 -8.97
CA CYS A 329 12.88 -3.99 -8.59
C CYS A 329 12.68 -5.51 -8.77
N CYS A 330 12.45 -6.24 -7.68
CA CYS A 330 12.17 -7.68 -7.73
C CYS A 330 10.67 -7.91 -7.62
N ILE A 331 10.04 -8.57 -8.59
CA ILE A 331 8.60 -8.80 -8.63
C ILE A 331 8.27 -10.28 -8.74
N PHE A 332 7.20 -10.69 -8.06
CA PHE A 332 6.67 -12.04 -8.10
C PHE A 332 5.20 -11.99 -8.53
N ASP A 333 4.87 -12.74 -9.58
CA ASP A 333 3.50 -12.90 -10.07
C ASP A 333 2.98 -14.29 -9.75
N GLY A 334 2.07 -14.41 -8.80
CA GLY A 334 1.50 -15.68 -8.36
C GLY A 334 1.05 -15.68 -6.90
N SER A 335 0.59 -16.84 -6.45
CA SER A 335 0.17 -17.06 -5.07
C SER A 335 1.38 -17.14 -4.12
N PRO A 336 1.39 -16.39 -3.00
CA PRO A 336 2.49 -16.43 -2.04
C PRO A 336 2.58 -17.75 -1.28
N GLY A 337 1.49 -18.52 -1.24
CA GLY A 337 1.40 -19.87 -0.69
C GLY A 337 1.44 -20.97 -1.75
N GLY A 338 1.79 -20.66 -3.01
CA GLY A 338 1.83 -21.65 -4.07
C GLY A 338 0.46 -22.25 -4.43
N SER A 339 0.39 -23.57 -4.66
CA SER A 339 -0.85 -24.25 -5.05
C SER A 339 -1.93 -24.21 -3.98
N LYS A 340 -3.18 -23.97 -4.37
CA LYS A 340 -4.34 -23.99 -3.48
C LYS A 340 -4.57 -25.35 -2.81
N ASP A 341 -4.30 -26.44 -3.54
CA ASP A 341 -4.57 -27.81 -3.09
C ASP A 341 -3.53 -28.30 -2.08
N LYS A 342 -2.32 -27.72 -2.10
CA LYS A 342 -1.24 -27.97 -1.16
C LYS A 342 -0.48 -26.68 -0.90
N PRO A 343 -1.00 -25.82 0.01
CA PRO A 343 -0.36 -24.55 0.32
C PRO A 343 1.07 -24.75 0.88
N ASP A 344 2.00 -23.99 0.32
CA ASP A 344 3.39 -23.96 0.75
C ASP A 344 3.83 -22.50 0.95
N TRP A 345 3.77 -22.04 2.19
CA TRP A 345 4.09 -20.66 2.57
C TRP A 345 5.59 -20.34 2.48
N THR A 346 6.45 -21.32 2.11
CA THR A 346 7.86 -21.07 1.77
C THR A 346 8.04 -20.62 0.31
N THR A 347 7.01 -20.68 -0.52
CA THR A 347 7.08 -20.34 -1.95
C THR A 347 7.67 -18.95 -2.20
N LEU A 348 7.15 -17.94 -1.52
CA LEU A 348 7.65 -16.56 -1.68
C LEU A 348 9.05 -16.38 -1.06
N TRP A 349 9.38 -17.11 0.00
CA TRP A 349 10.72 -17.11 0.58
C TRP A 349 11.77 -17.72 -0.34
N ARG A 350 11.42 -18.75 -1.12
CA ARG A 350 12.31 -19.28 -2.19
C ARG A 350 12.57 -18.24 -3.27
N PHE A 351 11.55 -17.47 -3.65
CA PHE A 351 11.76 -16.34 -4.56
C PHE A 351 12.71 -15.31 -3.94
N VAL A 352 12.52 -14.93 -2.68
CA VAL A 352 13.41 -13.99 -1.94
C VAL A 352 14.85 -14.47 -1.96
N ALA A 353 15.10 -15.76 -1.69
CA ALA A 353 16.42 -16.36 -1.74
C ALA A 353 17.01 -16.35 -3.17
N ASN A 354 16.27 -16.86 -4.14
CA ASN A 354 16.74 -17.00 -5.52
C ASN A 354 17.01 -15.64 -6.19
N ALA A 355 16.15 -14.65 -5.97
CA ALA A 355 16.30 -13.29 -6.48
C ALA A 355 17.29 -12.44 -5.67
N LYS A 356 17.89 -12.99 -4.61
CA LYS A 356 18.83 -12.29 -3.71
C LYS A 356 18.27 -10.98 -3.17
N VAL A 357 17.02 -11.02 -2.75
CA VAL A 357 16.31 -9.84 -2.24
C VAL A 357 17.00 -9.33 -0.96
N THR A 358 17.23 -8.02 -0.89
CA THR A 358 17.85 -7.37 0.27
C THR A 358 16.83 -6.78 1.23
N PHE A 359 15.69 -6.34 0.71
CA PHE A 359 14.53 -5.87 1.47
C PHE A 359 13.27 -6.56 0.99
N PHE A 360 12.57 -7.26 1.89
CA PHE A 360 11.34 -7.97 1.58
C PHE A 360 10.17 -7.44 2.40
N GLY A 361 9.13 -6.95 1.72
CA GLY A 361 7.87 -6.50 2.31
C GLY A 361 6.67 -7.33 1.88
N ALA A 362 5.70 -7.48 2.79
CA ALA A 362 4.42 -8.11 2.52
C ALA A 362 3.32 -7.57 3.47
N GLY A 363 2.07 -7.89 3.20
CA GLY A 363 0.98 -7.65 4.15
C GLY A 363 1.15 -8.47 5.43
N ALA A 364 0.71 -7.94 6.58
CA ALA A 364 0.81 -8.65 7.87
C ALA A 364 0.19 -10.04 7.84
N ALA A 365 -0.88 -10.24 7.07
CA ALA A 365 -1.53 -11.54 6.90
C ALA A 365 -0.61 -12.62 6.29
N PHE A 366 0.32 -12.24 5.39
CA PHE A 366 1.29 -13.18 4.85
C PHE A 366 2.20 -13.72 5.95
N PHE A 367 2.78 -12.84 6.76
CA PHE A 367 3.65 -13.23 7.88
C PHE A 367 2.91 -14.07 8.92
N ALA A 368 1.67 -13.70 9.25
CA ALA A 368 0.83 -14.49 10.16
C ALA A 368 0.52 -15.90 9.60
N ASN A 369 0.31 -16.05 8.30
CA ASN A 369 0.14 -17.37 7.70
C ASN A 369 1.42 -18.21 7.73
N CYS A 370 2.57 -17.58 7.55
CA CYS A 370 3.87 -18.26 7.67
C CYS A 370 4.08 -18.80 9.10
N THR A 371 3.80 -18.00 10.14
CA THR A 371 3.92 -18.44 11.54
C THR A 371 2.93 -19.55 11.87
N LYS A 372 1.68 -19.43 11.42
CA LYS A 372 0.66 -20.49 11.61
C LYS A 372 1.02 -21.80 10.91
N ALA A 373 1.73 -21.73 9.80
CA ALA A 373 2.23 -22.90 9.06
C ALA A 373 3.56 -23.43 9.60
N GLU A 374 4.14 -22.78 10.61
CA GLU A 374 5.43 -23.14 11.22
C GLU A 374 6.52 -23.40 10.16
N ILE A 375 6.64 -22.46 9.18
CA ILE A 375 7.56 -22.66 8.06
C ILE A 375 9.01 -22.81 8.52
N ASP A 376 9.76 -23.65 7.82
CA ASP A 376 11.20 -23.75 7.97
C ASP A 376 11.90 -22.80 6.98
N LEU A 377 12.44 -21.69 7.47
CA LEU A 377 13.17 -20.71 6.64
C LEU A 377 14.46 -21.29 6.06
N THR A 378 15.06 -22.34 6.64
CA THR A 378 16.26 -22.99 6.09
C THR A 378 15.96 -23.68 4.78
N SER A 379 14.72 -24.12 4.58
CA SER A 379 14.26 -24.78 3.34
C SER A 379 14.04 -23.81 2.17
N ALA A 380 14.06 -22.51 2.42
CA ALA A 380 13.84 -21.50 1.40
C ALA A 380 15.05 -21.28 0.47
N GLY A 381 16.25 -21.64 0.90
CA GLY A 381 17.50 -21.40 0.20
C GLY A 381 18.39 -20.37 0.87
N ASP A 382 19.26 -19.71 0.10
CA ASP A 382 20.21 -18.73 0.62
C ASP A 382 19.55 -17.37 0.87
N LEU A 383 19.22 -17.08 2.12
CA LEU A 383 18.68 -15.79 2.58
C LEU A 383 19.77 -14.81 3.04
N SER A 384 21.07 -15.08 2.81
CA SER A 384 22.18 -14.26 3.31
C SER A 384 22.14 -12.81 2.81
N HIS A 385 21.49 -12.53 1.71
CA HIS A 385 21.32 -11.17 1.17
C HIS A 385 20.25 -10.34 1.88
N LEU A 386 19.28 -11.01 2.54
CA LEU A 386 18.15 -10.32 3.18
C LEU A 386 18.63 -9.57 4.43
N ARG A 387 18.28 -8.31 4.56
CA ARG A 387 18.68 -7.44 5.67
C ARG A 387 17.53 -6.71 6.37
N ALA A 388 16.35 -6.69 5.74
CA ALA A 388 15.20 -6.04 6.33
C ALA A 388 13.90 -6.67 5.84
N LEU A 389 12.90 -6.66 6.70
CA LEU A 389 11.52 -7.03 6.44
C LEU A 389 10.62 -5.79 6.54
N GLY A 390 9.52 -5.78 5.79
CA GLY A 390 8.52 -4.71 5.85
C GLY A 390 7.11 -5.26 5.97
N SER A 391 6.26 -4.57 6.73
CA SER A 391 4.85 -4.94 6.84
C SER A 391 3.93 -3.73 6.83
N THR A 392 2.75 -3.89 6.18
CA THR A 392 1.69 -2.90 6.15
C THR A 392 0.33 -3.55 5.80
N GLY A 393 -0.71 -2.74 5.70
CA GLY A 393 -2.07 -3.16 5.32
C GLY A 393 -2.95 -3.52 6.52
N SER A 394 -2.37 -4.04 7.56
CA SER A 394 -2.95 -4.22 8.91
C SER A 394 -1.81 -4.25 9.94
N PRO A 395 -2.09 -4.04 11.23
CA PRO A 395 -1.07 -4.16 12.27
C PRO A 395 -0.43 -5.54 12.27
N LEU A 396 0.90 -5.58 12.32
CA LEU A 396 1.66 -6.82 12.53
C LEU A 396 1.68 -7.12 14.02
N SER A 397 1.24 -8.33 14.43
CA SER A 397 1.26 -8.71 15.85
C SER A 397 2.69 -8.79 16.38
N ALA A 398 2.86 -8.45 17.66
CA ALA A 398 4.15 -8.56 18.34
C ALA A 398 4.71 -9.98 18.29
N ASP A 399 3.85 -10.99 18.47
CA ASP A 399 4.23 -12.40 18.44
C ASP A 399 4.75 -12.83 17.07
N THR A 400 4.07 -12.43 15.98
CA THR A 400 4.54 -12.71 14.62
C THR A 400 5.88 -12.04 14.34
N GLN A 401 6.05 -10.79 14.75
CA GLN A 401 7.30 -10.06 14.57
C GLN A 401 8.45 -10.72 15.37
N THR A 402 8.20 -11.12 16.60
CA THR A 402 9.15 -11.79 17.49
C THR A 402 9.54 -13.14 16.91
N TRP A 403 8.57 -13.94 16.46
CA TRP A 403 8.82 -15.25 15.85
C TRP A 403 9.82 -15.16 14.69
N PHE A 404 9.60 -14.25 13.75
CA PHE A 404 10.54 -14.07 12.63
C PHE A 404 11.91 -13.55 13.08
N THR A 405 11.95 -12.62 14.04
CA THR A 405 13.21 -12.09 14.57
C THR A 405 14.06 -13.20 15.20
N GLU A 406 13.45 -14.10 15.97
CA GLU A 406 14.12 -15.26 16.60
C GLU A 406 14.58 -16.28 15.55
N HIS A 407 13.75 -16.59 14.54
CA HIS A 407 14.10 -17.53 13.48
C HIS A 407 15.25 -17.01 12.61
N PHE A 408 15.26 -15.71 12.28
CA PHE A 408 16.41 -15.12 11.60
C PHE A 408 17.66 -15.08 12.49
N ALA A 409 17.54 -14.80 13.78
CA ALA A 409 18.66 -14.88 14.71
C ALA A 409 19.27 -16.29 14.74
N ALA A 410 18.45 -17.34 14.68
CA ALA A 410 18.91 -18.71 14.55
C ALA A 410 19.60 -19.01 13.21
N LEU A 411 19.27 -18.29 12.14
CA LEU A 411 19.92 -18.39 10.83
C LEU A 411 21.26 -17.66 10.75
N ALA A 412 21.51 -16.66 11.61
CA ALA A 412 22.71 -15.81 11.53
C ALA A 412 24.04 -16.59 11.47
N PRO A 413 24.28 -17.68 12.24
CA PRO A 413 25.50 -18.48 12.12
C PRO A 413 25.63 -19.21 10.78
N ILE A 414 24.52 -19.59 10.16
CA ILE A 414 24.44 -20.33 8.89
C ILE A 414 24.69 -19.38 7.72
N THR A 415 23.96 -18.29 7.67
CA THR A 415 24.03 -17.27 6.59
C THR A 415 25.26 -16.38 6.69
N LYS A 416 25.93 -16.35 7.84
CA LYS A 416 27.03 -15.44 8.17
C LYS A 416 26.65 -13.95 8.00
N ASN A 417 25.36 -13.65 8.02
CA ASN A 417 24.84 -12.31 7.96
C ASN A 417 24.53 -11.81 9.38
N LEU A 418 25.36 -10.91 9.89
CA LEU A 418 25.22 -10.38 11.26
C LEU A 418 23.89 -9.62 11.47
N VAL A 419 23.28 -9.10 10.39
CA VAL A 419 21.99 -8.42 10.48
C VAL A 419 20.88 -9.38 10.89
N HIS A 420 20.99 -10.66 10.57
CA HIS A 420 20.02 -11.66 10.98
C HIS A 420 19.92 -11.82 12.50
N ALA A 421 20.99 -11.55 13.24
CA ALA A 421 20.96 -11.59 14.72
C ALA A 421 19.96 -10.60 15.32
N ASN A 422 19.64 -9.53 14.58
CA ASN A 422 18.60 -8.56 14.94
C ASN A 422 17.92 -8.05 13.67
N MET A 423 17.12 -8.93 13.03
CA MET A 423 16.44 -8.63 11.77
C MET A 423 15.66 -7.34 11.87
N ARG A 424 15.95 -6.41 10.97
CA ARG A 424 15.30 -5.13 10.93
C ARG A 424 13.89 -5.24 10.35
N TRP A 425 12.94 -4.58 11.01
CA TRP A 425 11.57 -4.44 10.55
C TRP A 425 11.26 -3.00 10.15
N SER A 426 10.62 -2.83 9.01
CA SER A 426 10.03 -1.59 8.55
C SER A 426 8.51 -1.75 8.48
N ASN A 427 7.88 -1.74 9.66
CA ASN A 427 6.43 -1.68 9.74
C ASN A 427 5.99 -0.26 9.43
N MET A 428 4.99 -0.11 8.55
CA MET A 428 4.53 1.21 8.14
C MET A 428 3.01 1.33 8.12
N SER A 429 2.53 2.53 8.43
CA SER A 429 1.14 2.94 8.26
C SER A 429 1.07 4.10 7.27
N GLY A 430 0.24 3.92 6.26
CA GLY A 430 0.05 4.86 5.19
C GLY A 430 -1.24 4.58 4.43
N GLY A 431 -1.41 5.19 3.27
CA GLY A 431 -2.64 5.01 2.53
C GLY A 431 -2.54 5.22 1.03
N THR A 432 -3.45 4.57 0.32
CA THR A 432 -3.72 4.86 -1.08
C THR A 432 -4.09 6.32 -1.27
N ASP A 433 -4.71 6.91 -0.25
CA ASP A 433 -5.28 8.25 -0.27
C ASP A 433 -4.22 9.34 -0.50
N PHE A 434 -2.99 9.17 0.03
CA PHE A 434 -1.91 10.15 -0.17
C PHE A 434 -0.62 9.55 -0.76
N ALA A 435 -0.69 8.33 -1.28
CA ALA A 435 0.39 7.63 -1.98
C ALA A 435 1.74 7.62 -1.20
N GLY A 436 1.67 7.36 0.11
CA GLY A 436 2.82 7.38 1.00
C GLY A 436 2.56 6.70 2.33
N ALA A 437 3.47 6.94 3.28
CA ALA A 437 3.32 6.53 4.67
C ALA A 437 3.45 7.74 5.59
N PHE A 438 2.71 7.74 6.69
CA PHE A 438 2.79 8.74 7.76
C PHE A 438 3.73 8.31 8.88
N ILE A 439 3.76 7.01 9.12
CA ILE A 439 4.45 6.37 10.22
C ILE A 439 5.22 5.18 9.64
N GLY A 440 6.40 4.92 10.14
CA GLY A 440 7.24 3.85 9.62
C GLY A 440 8.46 3.57 10.48
N ALA A 441 9.58 3.33 9.81
CA ALA A 441 10.83 2.94 10.43
C ALA A 441 11.93 3.98 10.24
N ASN A 442 12.99 3.83 11.02
CA ASN A 442 14.27 4.49 10.81
C ASN A 442 15.40 3.55 11.24
N PRO A 443 16.48 3.40 10.44
CA PRO A 443 17.56 2.48 10.74
C PRO A 443 18.33 2.78 12.03
N GLU A 444 18.26 4.01 12.53
CA GLU A 444 18.98 4.45 13.74
C GLU A 444 18.15 4.32 15.02
N LEU A 445 16.84 4.04 14.91
CA LEU A 445 15.97 3.93 16.07
C LEU A 445 15.82 2.48 16.56
N PRO A 446 15.62 2.27 17.86
CA PRO A 446 15.35 0.94 18.41
C PRO A 446 14.03 0.38 17.86
N GLN A 447 13.95 -0.95 17.77
CA GLN A 447 12.73 -1.66 17.38
C GLN A 447 12.00 -2.15 18.62
N ILE A 448 10.68 -2.00 18.60
CA ILE A 448 9.77 -2.54 19.61
C ILE A 448 8.73 -3.39 18.88
N SER A 449 8.64 -4.69 19.21
CA SER A 449 7.68 -5.59 18.59
C SER A 449 6.25 -5.09 18.81
N GLY A 450 5.47 -5.04 17.73
CA GLY A 450 4.09 -4.56 17.75
C GLY A 450 3.93 -3.04 17.62
N ALA A 451 5.03 -2.27 17.58
CA ALA A 451 5.01 -0.83 17.36
C ALA A 451 5.79 -0.44 16.09
N MET A 452 5.43 0.68 15.49
CA MET A 452 6.21 1.36 14.46
C MET A 452 7.17 2.34 15.12
N GLN A 453 8.36 2.53 14.55
CA GLN A 453 9.44 3.24 15.22
C GLN A 453 9.24 4.74 15.33
N CYS A 454 8.60 5.38 14.32
CA CYS A 454 8.51 6.84 14.31
C CYS A 454 7.46 7.37 13.33
N ARG A 455 7.05 8.61 13.54
CA ARG A 455 6.42 9.45 12.51
C ARG A 455 7.50 9.85 11.49
N LEU A 456 7.17 9.81 10.19
CA LEU A 456 8.16 10.05 9.12
C LEU A 456 8.55 11.53 9.00
N LEU A 457 9.70 11.80 8.41
CA LEU A 457 10.14 13.16 8.11
C LEU A 457 9.17 13.85 7.13
N GLY A 458 8.91 15.12 7.33
CA GLY A 458 7.97 15.90 6.54
C GLY A 458 6.50 15.61 6.84
N CYS A 459 6.19 14.63 7.69
CA CYS A 459 4.83 14.23 8.04
C CYS A 459 4.43 14.80 9.40
N ALA A 460 3.62 15.86 9.40
CA ALA A 460 3.12 16.51 10.62
C ALA A 460 1.93 15.72 11.21
N VAL A 461 2.19 14.49 11.60
CA VAL A 461 1.19 13.54 12.11
C VAL A 461 1.03 13.69 13.61
N GLU A 462 -0.23 13.73 14.06
CA GLU A 462 -0.63 13.81 15.46
C GLU A 462 -1.79 12.85 15.75
N ALA A 463 -1.95 12.50 17.03
CA ALA A 463 -3.14 11.83 17.55
C ALA A 463 -4.03 12.88 18.22
N PHE A 464 -5.21 13.19 17.63
CA PHE A 464 -6.13 14.19 18.17
C PHE A 464 -7.19 13.55 19.05
N ASP A 465 -7.46 14.21 20.19
CA ASP A 465 -8.64 13.95 21.00
C ASP A 465 -9.93 14.50 20.31
N GLU A 466 -11.08 14.32 20.97
CA GLU A 466 -12.37 14.81 20.47
C GLU A 466 -12.44 16.34 20.32
N GLN A 467 -11.61 17.06 21.05
CA GLN A 467 -11.52 18.51 21.03
C GLN A 467 -10.51 19.04 20.00
N GLY A 468 -9.81 18.12 19.31
CA GLY A 468 -8.80 18.46 18.31
C GLY A 468 -7.43 18.84 18.89
N HIS A 469 -7.14 18.43 20.13
CA HIS A 469 -5.83 18.64 20.75
C HIS A 469 -4.95 17.40 20.55
N ALA A 470 -3.69 17.63 20.22
CA ALA A 470 -2.68 16.57 20.12
C ALA A 470 -2.43 15.90 21.48
N ARG A 471 -2.39 14.57 21.51
CA ARG A 471 -2.16 13.73 22.69
C ARG A 471 -0.96 12.83 22.51
N ILE A 472 -0.23 12.63 23.59
CA ILE A 472 0.86 11.66 23.72
C ILE A 472 0.46 10.64 24.77
N GLU A 473 0.78 9.37 24.59
CA GLU A 473 0.38 8.20 25.40
C GLU A 473 -1.13 7.91 25.42
N GLU A 474 -1.91 8.67 24.68
CA GLU A 474 -3.35 8.47 24.55
C GLU A 474 -3.71 8.13 23.11
N VAL A 475 -4.78 7.33 22.94
CA VAL A 475 -5.30 7.00 21.61
C VAL A 475 -6.15 8.16 21.10
N GLY A 476 -5.86 8.63 19.89
CA GLY A 476 -6.60 9.70 19.23
C GLY A 476 -6.78 9.44 17.73
N GLU A 477 -7.56 10.29 17.07
CA GLU A 477 -7.72 10.27 15.60
C GLU A 477 -6.39 10.63 14.94
N LEU A 478 -5.93 9.80 14.00
CA LEU A 478 -4.76 10.10 13.19
C LEU A 478 -5.07 11.28 12.26
N VAL A 479 -4.35 12.37 12.46
CA VAL A 479 -4.45 13.55 11.62
C VAL A 479 -3.10 13.95 11.05
N CYS A 480 -3.12 14.67 9.91
CA CYS A 480 -1.94 15.37 9.40
C CYS A 480 -2.24 16.87 9.37
N THR A 481 -1.46 17.63 10.14
CA THR A 481 -1.73 19.05 10.40
C THR A 481 -1.08 19.99 9.38
N GLU A 482 -0.21 19.48 8.52
CA GLU A 482 0.49 20.21 7.47
C GLU A 482 0.36 19.49 6.13
N PRO A 483 0.41 20.21 5.00
CA PRO A 483 0.29 19.59 3.69
C PRO A 483 1.50 18.72 3.35
N LEU A 484 1.25 17.64 2.62
CA LEU A 484 2.28 16.79 2.01
C LEU A 484 2.24 16.91 0.49
N PRO A 485 3.40 16.86 -0.19
CA PRO A 485 3.43 16.98 -1.66
C PRO A 485 2.66 15.89 -2.39
N SER A 486 2.52 14.70 -1.81
CA SER A 486 1.79 13.56 -2.37
C SER A 486 0.30 13.50 -2.02
N MET A 487 -0.24 14.45 -1.26
CA MET A 487 -1.68 14.56 -1.07
C MET A 487 -2.39 14.64 -2.43
N PRO A 488 -3.62 14.11 -2.56
CA PRO A 488 -4.33 14.12 -3.83
C PRO A 488 -4.48 15.53 -4.40
N LEU A 489 -4.30 15.65 -5.71
CA LEU A 489 -4.68 16.88 -6.41
C LEU A 489 -6.17 17.11 -6.31
N ARG A 490 -6.96 16.03 -6.48
CA ARG A 490 -8.43 15.98 -6.43
C ARG A 490 -8.92 14.55 -6.57
N PHE A 491 -10.21 14.33 -6.43
CA PHE A 491 -10.83 13.14 -7.00
C PHE A 491 -11.23 13.43 -8.47
N TRP A 492 -11.17 12.39 -9.31
CA TRP A 492 -11.62 12.53 -10.68
C TRP A 492 -13.15 12.71 -10.73
N ASN A 493 -13.65 13.66 -11.55
CA ASN A 493 -15.07 14.02 -11.64
C ASN A 493 -15.71 14.35 -10.26
N ASP A 494 -15.06 15.19 -9.50
CA ASP A 494 -15.53 15.71 -8.22
C ASP A 494 -15.70 17.23 -8.30
N ASP A 495 -16.91 17.66 -8.67
CA ASP A 495 -17.21 19.07 -8.88
C ASP A 495 -17.00 19.88 -7.59
N GLY A 496 -16.13 20.88 -7.66
CA GLY A 496 -15.80 21.74 -6.51
C GLY A 496 -15.10 21.00 -5.35
N ASP A 497 -14.51 19.82 -5.61
CA ASP A 497 -13.83 18.98 -4.61
C ASP A 497 -14.71 18.57 -3.42
N ALA A 498 -16.03 18.45 -3.63
CA ALA A 498 -16.99 18.22 -2.57
C ALA A 498 -16.75 16.88 -1.85
N ARG A 499 -16.57 15.78 -2.59
CA ARG A 499 -16.29 14.47 -2.02
C ARG A 499 -14.89 14.39 -1.39
N TYR A 500 -13.91 15.08 -2.00
CA TYR A 500 -12.55 15.16 -1.49
C TYR A 500 -12.54 15.87 -0.12
N ARG A 501 -13.18 17.04 -0.02
CA ARG A 501 -13.33 17.79 1.25
C ARG A 501 -14.07 16.98 2.31
N ALA A 502 -15.21 16.39 1.97
CA ALA A 502 -15.98 15.56 2.88
C ALA A 502 -15.19 14.33 3.39
N SER A 503 -14.31 13.78 2.56
CA SER A 503 -13.53 12.59 2.94
C SER A 503 -12.47 12.87 4.00
N TYR A 504 -11.84 14.06 3.98
CA TYR A 504 -10.61 14.28 4.76
C TYR A 504 -10.62 15.56 5.61
N PHE A 505 -11.47 16.56 5.32
CA PHE A 505 -11.40 17.88 5.93
C PHE A 505 -12.68 18.35 6.62
N GLU A 506 -13.77 17.59 6.51
CA GLU A 506 -15.06 18.00 7.09
C GLU A 506 -15.06 17.91 8.62
N THR A 507 -14.28 17.00 9.19
CA THR A 507 -14.17 16.84 10.66
C THR A 507 -13.41 17.98 11.31
N TYR A 508 -12.34 18.45 10.66
CA TYR A 508 -11.47 19.54 11.13
C TYR A 508 -11.35 20.59 10.03
N PRO A 509 -12.41 21.39 9.78
CA PRO A 509 -12.41 22.44 8.76
C PRO A 509 -11.55 23.64 9.17
N ASP A 510 -11.38 24.61 8.28
CA ASP A 510 -10.70 25.86 8.59
C ASP A 510 -11.22 26.45 9.91
N ASN A 511 -10.29 26.83 10.80
CA ASN A 511 -10.57 27.46 12.10
C ASN A 511 -11.47 26.64 13.05
N PHE A 512 -11.44 25.30 12.97
CA PHE A 512 -12.28 24.41 13.78
C PHE A 512 -12.07 24.59 15.30
N ASP A 513 -10.86 24.99 15.71
CA ASP A 513 -10.47 25.22 17.12
C ASP A 513 -10.43 26.70 17.53
N GLY A 514 -10.84 27.61 16.64
CA GLY A 514 -10.82 29.06 16.87
C GLY A 514 -9.43 29.71 16.85
N SER A 515 -8.35 28.95 16.54
CA SER A 515 -6.97 29.45 16.50
C SER A 515 -6.61 30.15 15.18
N GLY A 516 -7.46 30.10 14.16
CA GLY A 516 -7.16 30.52 12.80
C GLY A 516 -6.37 29.51 11.99
N ARG A 517 -6.19 28.29 12.50
CA ARG A 517 -5.55 27.16 11.78
C ARG A 517 -6.34 26.82 10.51
N GLY A 518 -5.62 26.43 9.45
CA GLY A 518 -6.21 25.81 8.27
C GLY A 518 -6.86 24.45 8.57
N ALA A 519 -7.61 23.93 7.61
CA ALA A 519 -8.21 22.60 7.74
C ALA A 519 -7.13 21.52 7.96
N VAL A 520 -7.50 20.47 8.69
CA VAL A 520 -6.60 19.38 9.05
C VAL A 520 -7.06 18.10 8.38
N TRP A 521 -6.12 17.35 7.78
CA TRP A 521 -6.38 16.05 7.18
C TRP A 521 -6.72 15.02 8.25
N ARG A 522 -7.90 14.43 8.18
CA ARG A 522 -8.30 13.26 8.97
C ARG A 522 -8.07 11.99 8.16
N HIS A 523 -7.30 11.04 8.74
CA HIS A 523 -6.99 9.80 8.01
C HIS A 523 -8.01 8.69 8.23
N GLY A 524 -8.67 8.69 9.36
CA GLY A 524 -9.67 7.68 9.72
C GLY A 524 -9.05 6.43 10.37
N ASP A 525 -7.94 6.57 11.08
CA ASP A 525 -7.28 5.55 11.88
C ASP A 525 -7.11 6.03 13.33
N TRP A 526 -7.17 5.10 14.29
CA TRP A 526 -6.79 5.37 15.67
C TRP A 526 -5.29 5.20 15.84
N LEU A 527 -4.66 6.25 16.36
CA LEU A 527 -3.22 6.35 16.60
C LEU A 527 -2.93 6.60 18.07
N LYS A 528 -1.93 5.91 18.62
CA LYS A 528 -1.23 6.31 19.85
C LYS A 528 0.21 6.66 19.50
N VAL A 529 0.69 7.81 19.97
CA VAL A 529 2.09 8.23 19.89
C VAL A 529 2.69 8.11 21.28
N GLY A 530 3.78 7.36 21.42
CA GLY A 530 4.52 7.21 22.67
C GLY A 530 5.43 8.41 22.97
N THR A 531 5.84 8.56 24.23
CA THR A 531 6.82 9.59 24.64
C THR A 531 8.18 9.40 23.99
N ASP A 532 8.51 8.17 23.59
CA ASP A 532 9.72 7.80 22.84
C ASP A 532 9.59 7.99 21.32
N GLY A 533 8.43 8.46 20.84
CA GLY A 533 8.12 8.67 19.43
C GLY A 533 7.57 7.44 18.71
N THR A 534 7.51 6.28 19.36
CA THR A 534 6.89 5.08 18.79
C THR A 534 5.40 5.28 18.52
N CYS A 535 4.87 4.53 17.57
CA CYS A 535 3.50 4.68 17.12
C CYS A 535 2.80 3.33 17.05
N VAL A 536 1.54 3.29 17.50
CA VAL A 536 0.68 2.11 17.38
C VAL A 536 -0.63 2.51 16.71
N ILE A 537 -1.02 1.75 15.68
CA ILE A 537 -2.33 1.89 15.03
C ILE A 537 -3.28 0.84 15.62
N TYR A 538 -4.41 1.30 16.12
CA TYR A 538 -5.44 0.47 16.75
C TYR A 538 -6.58 0.07 15.81
N GLY A 539 -6.47 0.42 14.53
CA GLY A 539 -7.45 0.13 13.49
C GLY A 539 -8.15 1.37 12.98
N ARG A 540 -9.21 1.14 12.21
CA ARG A 540 -10.00 2.22 11.61
C ARG A 540 -10.84 2.97 12.64
N SER A 541 -10.84 4.29 12.59
CA SER A 541 -11.68 5.10 13.49
C SER A 541 -13.18 5.06 13.12
N ASP A 542 -13.48 4.74 11.86
CA ASP A 542 -14.85 4.52 11.37
C ASP A 542 -15.39 3.10 11.71
N ALA A 543 -14.53 2.16 12.13
CA ALA A 543 -14.87 0.81 12.61
C ALA A 543 -14.72 0.67 14.14
N THR A 544 -14.71 1.77 14.87
CA THR A 544 -14.48 1.81 16.32
C THR A 544 -15.59 1.12 17.09
N ILE A 545 -15.19 0.37 18.12
CA ILE A 545 -16.09 -0.13 19.17
C ILE A 545 -16.20 0.95 20.25
N ASN A 546 -17.40 1.44 20.47
CA ASN A 546 -17.68 2.38 21.57
C ASN A 546 -18.59 1.69 22.58
N ARG A 547 -18.03 1.18 23.67
CA ARG A 547 -18.78 0.41 24.64
C ARG A 547 -18.60 0.95 26.06
N HIS A 548 -19.71 1.26 26.72
CA HIS A 548 -19.72 1.82 28.08
C HIS A 548 -18.82 3.08 28.26
N GLY A 549 -18.76 3.92 27.22
CA GLY A 549 -17.93 5.13 27.23
C GLY A 549 -16.44 4.91 27.01
N LEU A 550 -16.03 3.66 26.74
CA LEU A 550 -14.65 3.33 26.32
C LEU A 550 -14.60 3.08 24.82
N ARG A 551 -13.61 3.67 24.17
CA ARG A 551 -13.31 3.43 22.75
C ARG A 551 -12.18 2.45 22.61
N MET A 552 -12.31 1.51 21.67
CA MET A 552 -11.30 0.53 21.33
C MET A 552 -11.27 0.29 19.83
N GLY A 553 -10.06 0.18 19.28
CA GLY A 553 -9.85 -0.29 17.93
C GLY A 553 -10.09 -1.79 17.82
N THR A 554 -10.68 -2.24 16.72
CA THR A 554 -10.99 -3.66 16.50
C THR A 554 -9.73 -4.54 16.48
N SER A 555 -8.58 -4.00 16.08
CA SER A 555 -7.31 -4.73 16.00
C SER A 555 -6.78 -5.24 17.34
N GLU A 556 -7.02 -4.53 18.45
CA GLU A 556 -6.61 -5.01 19.78
C GLU A 556 -7.38 -6.28 20.16
N LEU A 557 -8.69 -6.28 19.88
CA LEU A 557 -9.54 -7.44 20.13
C LEU A 557 -9.12 -8.63 19.27
N TYR A 558 -8.79 -8.39 18.00
CA TYR A 558 -8.29 -9.44 17.11
C TYR A 558 -6.97 -10.02 17.60
N SER A 559 -6.02 -9.18 18.01
CA SER A 559 -4.74 -9.63 18.55
C SER A 559 -4.89 -10.56 19.75
N ALA A 560 -5.79 -10.23 20.68
CA ALA A 560 -6.05 -11.06 21.85
C ALA A 560 -6.71 -12.42 21.50
N ILE A 561 -7.60 -12.44 20.52
CA ILE A 561 -8.38 -13.63 20.15
C ILE A 561 -7.58 -14.54 19.21
N GLU A 562 -6.94 -13.97 18.20
CA GLU A 562 -6.22 -14.71 17.16
C GLU A 562 -4.86 -15.27 17.66
N ALA A 563 -4.43 -14.90 18.87
CA ALA A 563 -3.36 -15.57 19.59
C ALA A 563 -3.74 -17.00 20.05
N LEU A 564 -5.05 -17.32 20.15
CA LEU A 564 -5.50 -18.66 20.48
C LEU A 564 -5.25 -19.61 19.30
N PRO A 565 -4.58 -20.77 19.50
CA PRO A 565 -4.18 -21.66 18.39
C PRO A 565 -5.35 -22.21 17.58
N GLU A 566 -6.55 -22.31 18.17
CA GLU A 566 -7.74 -22.82 17.50
C GLU A 566 -8.47 -21.78 16.65
N ILE A 567 -8.11 -20.50 16.75
CA ILE A 567 -8.73 -19.42 15.99
C ILE A 567 -7.89 -19.11 14.76
N LEU A 568 -8.49 -19.20 13.58
CA LEU A 568 -7.87 -18.82 12.32
C LEU A 568 -8.04 -17.34 12.01
N ASP A 569 -9.23 -16.80 12.28
CA ASP A 569 -9.60 -15.43 11.95
C ASP A 569 -10.77 -14.98 12.85
N SER A 570 -10.94 -13.67 13.01
CA SER A 570 -12.01 -13.11 13.81
C SER A 570 -12.50 -11.78 13.24
N MET A 571 -13.74 -11.41 13.52
CA MET A 571 -14.29 -10.10 13.19
C MET A 571 -15.34 -9.70 14.22
N VAL A 572 -15.21 -8.52 14.77
CA VAL A 572 -16.20 -7.93 15.67
C VAL A 572 -16.94 -6.80 14.97
N VAL A 573 -18.20 -6.66 15.27
CA VAL A 573 -19.05 -5.56 14.79
C VAL A 573 -19.80 -4.99 15.98
N ASP A 574 -19.67 -3.70 16.21
CA ASP A 574 -20.47 -3.03 17.25
C ASP A 574 -21.72 -2.42 16.62
N LEU A 575 -22.87 -2.99 16.99
CA LEU A 575 -24.18 -2.53 16.54
C LEU A 575 -24.74 -1.58 17.60
N GLU A 576 -24.28 -0.34 17.54
CA GLU A 576 -24.81 0.74 18.37
C GLU A 576 -26.20 1.13 17.86
N TYR A 577 -27.22 0.94 18.69
CA TYR A 577 -28.58 1.41 18.41
C TYR A 577 -28.80 2.73 19.13
N LEU A 578 -29.33 3.73 18.45
CA LEU A 578 -29.72 5.00 19.04
C LEU A 578 -30.69 4.77 20.24
N GLY A 579 -30.16 5.04 21.46
CA GLY A 579 -30.93 4.93 22.70
C GLY A 579 -31.04 3.54 23.32
N ARG A 580 -30.30 2.51 22.85
CA ARG A 580 -30.21 1.16 23.44
C ARG A 580 -28.78 0.77 23.72
N GLU A 581 -28.58 -0.23 24.59
CA GLU A 581 -27.24 -0.80 24.80
C GLU A 581 -26.70 -1.39 23.51
N SER A 582 -25.37 -1.18 23.27
CA SER A 582 -24.63 -1.71 22.14
C SER A 582 -24.65 -3.25 22.15
N TYR A 583 -25.02 -3.86 21.03
CA TYR A 583 -24.87 -5.30 20.79
C TYR A 583 -23.66 -5.56 19.93
N MET A 584 -22.73 -6.36 20.44
CA MET A 584 -21.43 -6.62 19.83
C MET A 584 -21.24 -8.12 19.58
N PRO A 585 -21.65 -8.64 18.40
CA PRO A 585 -21.32 -10.00 17.99
C PRO A 585 -19.85 -10.10 17.60
N LEU A 586 -19.21 -11.19 18.01
CA LEU A 586 -17.88 -11.61 17.61
C LEU A 586 -17.98 -12.83 16.70
N PHE A 587 -17.60 -12.69 15.45
CA PHE A 587 -17.48 -13.79 14.50
C PHE A 587 -16.08 -14.39 14.58
N VAL A 588 -15.96 -15.71 14.69
CA VAL A 588 -14.70 -16.44 14.75
C VAL A 588 -14.67 -17.55 13.71
N VAL A 589 -13.55 -17.70 13.03
CA VAL A 589 -13.25 -18.83 12.15
C VAL A 589 -12.36 -19.79 12.90
N LEU A 590 -12.79 -21.00 13.06
CA LEU A 590 -12.08 -22.03 13.81
C LEU A 590 -11.19 -22.85 12.88
N ARG A 591 -10.11 -23.38 13.43
CA ARG A 591 -9.27 -24.36 12.76
C ARG A 591 -10.00 -25.70 12.61
N ASP A 592 -9.67 -26.47 11.57
CA ASP A 592 -10.26 -27.79 11.36
C ASP A 592 -10.06 -28.68 12.61
N GLY A 593 -11.17 -29.30 13.04
CA GLY A 593 -11.20 -30.13 14.24
C GLY A 593 -11.49 -29.37 15.54
N ALA A 594 -11.49 -28.04 15.55
CA ALA A 594 -11.92 -27.25 16.70
C ALA A 594 -13.44 -26.97 16.65
N ALA A 595 -14.08 -26.90 17.81
CA ALA A 595 -15.48 -26.61 17.95
C ALA A 595 -15.70 -25.39 18.85
N LEU A 596 -16.70 -24.56 18.53
CA LEU A 596 -17.10 -23.42 19.36
C LEU A 596 -18.05 -23.90 20.48
N ASP A 597 -17.50 -24.66 21.43
CA ASP A 597 -18.22 -25.07 22.64
C ASP A 597 -18.07 -24.03 23.77
N GLU A 598 -18.71 -24.27 24.89
CA GLU A 598 -18.68 -23.34 26.04
C GLU A 598 -17.24 -23.20 26.63
N ALA A 599 -16.41 -24.22 26.51
CA ALA A 599 -15.02 -24.16 26.95
C ALA A 599 -14.20 -23.20 26.06
N MET A 600 -14.40 -23.27 24.75
CA MET A 600 -13.77 -22.35 23.77
C MET A 600 -14.26 -20.93 23.96
N LYS A 601 -15.56 -20.69 24.12
CA LYS A 601 -16.13 -19.36 24.41
C LYS A 601 -15.54 -18.77 25.69
N LYS A 602 -15.39 -19.58 26.73
CA LYS A 602 -14.75 -19.17 27.99
C LYS A 602 -13.28 -18.79 27.80
N ARG A 603 -12.54 -19.52 26.97
CA ARG A 603 -11.13 -19.19 26.64
C ARG A 603 -11.03 -17.90 25.84
N ILE A 604 -11.91 -17.69 24.85
CA ILE A 604 -11.95 -16.44 24.07
C ILE A 604 -12.25 -15.26 25.01
N ASN A 605 -13.26 -15.38 25.86
CA ASN A 605 -13.59 -14.34 26.84
C ASN A 605 -12.44 -14.08 27.81
N GLY A 606 -11.77 -15.14 28.27
CA GLY A 606 -10.58 -15.03 29.12
C GLY A 606 -9.41 -14.30 28.45
N ALA A 607 -9.19 -14.56 27.16
CA ALA A 607 -8.17 -13.85 26.39
C ALA A 607 -8.48 -12.35 26.25
N ILE A 608 -9.76 -12.02 26.00
CA ILE A 608 -10.23 -10.62 25.94
C ILE A 608 -10.09 -9.94 27.30
N GLU A 609 -10.50 -10.59 28.39
CA GLU A 609 -10.37 -10.04 29.75
C GLU A 609 -8.92 -9.81 30.14
N ALA A 610 -8.02 -10.75 29.81
CA ALA A 610 -6.61 -10.69 30.16
C ALA A 610 -5.86 -9.66 29.32
N GLY A 611 -6.15 -9.58 28.00
CA GLY A 611 -5.44 -8.69 27.08
C GLY A 611 -5.99 -7.27 27.05
N LEU A 612 -7.26 -7.07 27.42
CA LEU A 612 -7.95 -5.79 27.27
C LEU A 612 -8.74 -5.39 28.51
N SER A 613 -10.01 -5.79 28.57
CA SER A 613 -10.90 -5.49 29.68
C SER A 613 -12.19 -6.31 29.57
N ARG A 614 -12.77 -6.64 30.72
CA ARG A 614 -14.09 -7.27 30.80
C ARG A 614 -15.21 -6.49 30.09
N ARG A 615 -15.04 -5.19 29.90
CA ARG A 615 -16.01 -4.32 29.21
C ARG A 615 -16.10 -4.59 27.72
N PHE A 616 -15.10 -5.22 27.12
CA PHE A 616 -15.05 -5.55 25.69
C PHE A 616 -15.47 -6.99 25.38
N LEU A 617 -16.03 -7.70 26.35
CA LEU A 617 -16.61 -9.01 26.11
C LEU A 617 -17.76 -8.90 25.10
N PRO A 618 -17.77 -9.74 24.05
CA PRO A 618 -18.86 -9.74 23.10
C PRO A 618 -20.17 -10.18 23.74
N ASN A 619 -21.29 -9.71 23.20
CA ASN A 619 -22.59 -10.19 23.61
C ASN A 619 -22.82 -11.64 23.17
N GLU A 620 -22.25 -11.99 22.03
CA GLU A 620 -22.33 -13.33 21.45
C GLU A 620 -21.04 -13.66 20.69
N ILE A 621 -20.61 -14.92 20.79
CA ILE A 621 -19.50 -15.46 19.99
C ILE A 621 -20.09 -16.46 19.01
N ILE A 622 -19.81 -16.28 17.73
CA ILE A 622 -20.49 -16.96 16.63
C ILE A 622 -19.42 -17.56 15.70
N ALA A 623 -19.53 -18.86 15.43
CA ALA A 623 -18.69 -19.51 14.44
C ALA A 623 -19.13 -19.08 13.02
N ALA A 624 -18.21 -18.51 12.27
CA ALA A 624 -18.40 -18.13 10.87
C ALA A 624 -17.52 -18.98 9.96
N PRO A 625 -17.96 -19.29 8.72
CA PRO A 625 -17.14 -20.07 7.79
C PRO A 625 -15.90 -19.30 7.35
N GLN A 626 -16.01 -18.01 7.15
CA GLN A 626 -14.92 -17.09 6.76
C GLN A 626 -15.22 -15.67 7.21
N ILE A 627 -14.18 -14.86 7.38
CA ILE A 627 -14.34 -13.41 7.61
C ILE A 627 -14.27 -12.68 6.25
N PRO A 628 -15.23 -11.80 5.93
CA PRO A 628 -15.24 -11.02 4.70
C PRO A 628 -14.01 -10.11 4.60
N ARG A 629 -13.30 -10.22 3.48
CA ARG A 629 -12.08 -9.44 3.23
C ARG A 629 -12.09 -8.78 1.87
N THR A 630 -11.47 -7.61 1.79
CA THR A 630 -11.14 -6.98 0.51
C THR A 630 -10.07 -7.79 -0.23
N LEU A 631 -9.88 -7.54 -1.51
CA LEU A 631 -8.76 -8.13 -2.29
C LEU A 631 -7.39 -7.84 -1.68
N SER A 632 -7.23 -6.72 -0.98
CA SER A 632 -6.02 -6.39 -0.22
C SER A 632 -5.93 -7.02 1.17
N GLY A 633 -6.86 -7.92 1.53
CA GLY A 633 -6.87 -8.68 2.78
C GLY A 633 -7.45 -7.94 3.99
N LYS A 634 -7.98 -6.73 3.85
CA LYS A 634 -8.59 -5.97 4.96
C LYS A 634 -9.96 -6.55 5.32
N LYS A 635 -10.23 -6.69 6.63
CA LYS A 635 -11.55 -7.10 7.14
C LYS A 635 -12.61 -6.06 6.78
N GLN A 636 -13.84 -6.52 6.54
CA GLN A 636 -14.95 -5.65 6.12
C GLN A 636 -15.96 -5.43 7.25
N GLU A 637 -15.51 -4.90 8.37
CA GLU A 637 -16.34 -4.66 9.56
C GLU A 637 -17.50 -3.70 9.26
N LEU A 638 -17.20 -2.54 8.67
CA LEU A 638 -18.20 -1.51 8.40
C LEU A 638 -19.29 -1.95 7.41
N PRO A 639 -18.97 -2.62 6.28
CA PRO A 639 -19.97 -3.19 5.41
C PRO A 639 -20.87 -4.22 6.11
N ILE A 640 -20.30 -5.10 6.93
CA ILE A 640 -21.10 -6.09 7.69
C ILE A 640 -21.93 -5.40 8.78
N LYS A 641 -21.40 -4.40 9.48
CA LYS A 641 -22.18 -3.56 10.41
C LYS A 641 -23.43 -2.99 9.73
N LYS A 642 -23.26 -2.36 8.56
CA LYS A 642 -24.39 -1.79 7.80
C LYS A 642 -25.38 -2.85 7.35
N LEU A 643 -24.89 -4.02 6.91
CA LEU A 643 -25.74 -5.15 6.53
C LEU A 643 -26.61 -5.62 7.73
N LEU A 644 -26.00 -5.77 8.90
CA LEU A 644 -26.71 -6.18 10.14
C LEU A 644 -27.68 -5.10 10.64
N LEU A 645 -27.47 -3.84 10.30
CA LEU A 645 -28.39 -2.72 10.55
C LEU A 645 -29.50 -2.62 9.50
N GLY A 646 -29.61 -3.57 8.56
CA GLY A 646 -30.70 -3.67 7.58
C GLY A 646 -30.48 -2.90 6.28
N HIS A 647 -29.26 -2.41 6.01
CA HIS A 647 -28.98 -1.81 4.71
C HIS A 647 -28.89 -2.87 3.61
N PRO A 648 -29.41 -2.62 2.40
CA PRO A 648 -29.32 -3.54 1.27
C PRO A 648 -27.88 -3.87 0.91
N LEU A 649 -27.58 -5.16 0.62
CA LEU A 649 -26.23 -5.65 0.32
C LEU A 649 -25.56 -4.86 -0.81
N GLU A 650 -26.31 -4.58 -1.88
CA GLU A 650 -25.82 -3.91 -3.09
C GLU A 650 -25.36 -2.46 -2.82
N LYS A 651 -25.84 -1.85 -1.72
CA LYS A 651 -25.46 -0.50 -1.30
C LYS A 651 -24.27 -0.46 -0.37
N VAL A 652 -23.91 -1.59 0.25
CA VAL A 652 -22.88 -1.61 1.29
C VAL A 652 -21.66 -2.44 0.95
N ILE A 653 -21.80 -3.44 0.05
CA ILE A 653 -20.70 -4.33 -0.33
C ILE A 653 -20.64 -4.48 -1.85
N ASN A 654 -19.45 -4.23 -2.39
CA ASN A 654 -19.13 -4.64 -3.75
C ASN A 654 -18.47 -6.02 -3.70
N LYS A 655 -19.19 -7.06 -4.10
CA LYS A 655 -18.74 -8.47 -4.12
C LYS A 655 -17.47 -8.66 -4.96
N ASP A 656 -17.35 -7.90 -6.04
CA ASP A 656 -16.26 -8.02 -7.01
C ASP A 656 -14.93 -7.39 -6.50
N ALA A 657 -15.01 -6.65 -5.39
CA ALA A 657 -13.85 -6.11 -4.70
C ALA A 657 -13.42 -6.96 -3.49
N MET A 658 -14.01 -8.16 -3.33
CA MET A 658 -13.74 -9.06 -2.22
C MET A 658 -12.83 -10.22 -2.63
N ALA A 659 -12.01 -10.67 -1.69
CA ALA A 659 -11.19 -11.88 -1.83
C ALA A 659 -12.03 -13.17 -1.69
N ASN A 660 -13.15 -13.10 -0.97
CA ASN A 660 -13.99 -14.25 -0.60
C ASN A 660 -15.49 -13.89 -0.61
N PRO A 661 -16.05 -13.48 -1.76
CA PRO A 661 -17.45 -13.02 -1.83
C PRO A 661 -18.47 -14.10 -1.50
N GLU A 662 -18.12 -15.37 -1.62
CA GLU A 662 -18.98 -16.51 -1.28
C GLU A 662 -19.41 -16.53 0.18
N CYS A 663 -18.61 -15.99 1.09
CA CYS A 663 -18.94 -15.92 2.52
C CYS A 663 -20.15 -15.03 2.81
N LEU A 664 -20.49 -14.09 1.92
CA LEU A 664 -21.59 -13.14 2.13
C LEU A 664 -22.96 -13.80 2.24
N HIS A 665 -23.15 -14.95 1.60
CA HIS A 665 -24.42 -15.69 1.72
C HIS A 665 -24.72 -16.03 3.19
N TRP A 666 -23.73 -16.47 3.92
CA TRP A 666 -23.84 -16.79 5.33
C TRP A 666 -24.19 -15.55 6.18
N TYR A 667 -23.54 -14.38 5.91
CA TYR A 667 -23.84 -13.14 6.63
C TYR A 667 -25.22 -12.57 6.30
N LEU A 668 -25.73 -12.78 5.09
CA LEU A 668 -27.11 -12.43 4.72
C LEU A 668 -28.12 -13.27 5.49
N GLU A 669 -27.91 -14.59 5.58
CA GLU A 669 -28.77 -15.47 6.37
C GLU A 669 -28.72 -15.10 7.86
N PHE A 670 -27.54 -14.79 8.38
CA PHE A 670 -27.39 -14.34 9.75
C PHE A 670 -28.15 -13.02 9.98
N ALA A 671 -27.99 -12.02 9.11
CA ALA A 671 -28.68 -10.74 9.20
C ALA A 671 -30.22 -10.90 9.17
N SER A 672 -30.73 -11.78 8.33
CA SER A 672 -32.16 -12.03 8.23
C SER A 672 -32.77 -12.63 9.54
N ARG A 673 -32.04 -13.56 10.16
CA ARG A 673 -32.40 -14.14 11.46
C ARG A 673 -32.32 -13.10 12.59
N PHE A 674 -31.27 -12.27 12.56
CA PHE A 674 -31.07 -11.22 13.54
C PHE A 674 -32.17 -10.16 13.49
N SER A 675 -32.59 -9.71 12.31
CA SER A 675 -33.66 -8.75 12.11
C SER A 675 -35.02 -9.30 12.54
N SER A 676 -35.27 -10.58 12.37
CA SER A 676 -36.54 -11.22 12.83
C SER A 676 -36.60 -11.38 14.34
N SER A 677 -35.48 -11.58 15.02
CA SER A 677 -35.42 -11.68 16.49
C SER A 677 -35.55 -10.32 17.19
N THR A 678 -35.11 -9.23 16.54
CA THR A 678 -35.20 -7.85 17.08
C THR A 678 -36.58 -7.23 16.92
N ASN A 679 -37.37 -7.63 15.90
CA ASN A 679 -38.73 -7.17 15.69
C ASN A 679 -39.74 -7.84 16.64
N GLY A 680 -39.37 -8.91 17.33
CA GLY A 680 -40.23 -9.62 18.30
C GLY A 680 -40.22 -9.04 19.74
N VAL A 681 -39.33 -8.09 20.05
CA VAL A 681 -39.15 -7.51 21.40
C VAL A 681 -39.77 -6.10 21.54
N GLY A 682 -40.36 -5.59 20.47
CA GLY A 682 -40.91 -4.22 20.40
C GLY A 682 -42.44 -4.07 20.53
N ALA A 683 -43.16 -5.14 20.93
CA ALA A 683 -44.60 -5.07 21.16
C ALA A 683 -44.92 -5.71 22.52
N ASN A 684 -44.65 -5.00 23.60
CA ASN A 684 -45.35 -5.06 24.87
C ASN A 684 -45.06 -3.79 25.67
#